data_a7adeef87214b06777864dda4422a14c
#
_entry.id   a7adeef87214b06777864dda4422a14c
#
_cell.length_a   1.000
_cell.length_b   1.000
_cell.length_c   1.000
_cell.angle_alpha   90.00
_cell.angle_beta   90.00
_cell.angle_gamma   90.00
#
_symmetry.space_group_name_H-M   'P 1'
#
loop_
_entity.id
_entity.type
_entity.pdbx_description
1 polymer ?
#
loop_
_entity_poly.entity_id
_entity_poly.type
_entity_poly.pdbx_seq_one_letter_code
_entity_poly.pdbx_strand_id
1 'polypeptide(L)'
;MSKLTLSHPESDHKLILDEETGLIREIVFSSNSISRAANVTTSIKLQIDGSERRAPTGGLEYFGTTEIIESKSTSAPEQAVTNDGIEWRMRANIGGVSAEYRYGLNRKGPGCTASIIFFGNQNVLVRNFSLSMSVQLPKDSWNVQIPGNGLRNFVPVQNITSGVGVSPIGGLRGSSGLILATSDSHGCVAIWPDNFIEIPLVEFKGNGADNFTVAIDSNFGSDLNAIKSVELPIFSADLSVRNWDEFPEIFDGWLRAKSITSPNNPPAWINGSMIYEAQIGFSVFNEKFKYSPYPEVSDLIADLDRVKSMGFNCIQLMPRQPYPSYNIHDYWDIDTSYGPKEMMIDLVKQCHSRGIKIILDILLHGVLDKEIIKRAADGVRNGPYAHLVSADTADSFAADVNDWDNYLIAWSRHILDFEKYWYEGSPEISSLVAEHPDWFYRDSANNVQGVYTKAFDASNRDWQNYFIDACRFLMTELDIDGFRFDAPSYNDFPNWSVWSRGRAGASALGCLGLFERLRPVMKSIKSDSLLYTEPSGHAFRQSMDLNYNYDEQWLVTAICDPNARSPWGISNAKDLAGWFESRNLMLPRGSITAHHIDSHDTFWWPSWGKKWRREQFTMPQVKLLTLVFATLPGPFMMFSGGEIGIESLLPKISSTKQLFLNGEDGISWWTQDWIPDDVFVQSRTIEGKNIIVAANFSNKIQNINDLRMGKIASVLVEAGEHCQYSEGKLSLPALSGVILSVERN
;
A
#
# COMPACT_ATOMS: atom_id res chain seq x y z
N MET A 1 -18.88 29.48 -26.34
CA MET A 1 -19.08 29.11 -24.93
C MET A 1 -18.64 30.29 -24.08
N SER A 2 -19.53 30.83 -23.28
CA SER A 2 -19.23 31.89 -22.34
C SER A 2 -18.31 31.38 -21.23
N LYS A 3 -17.35 32.21 -20.84
CA LYS A 3 -16.36 31.89 -19.81
C LYS A 3 -16.63 32.68 -18.54
N LEU A 4 -16.68 32.03 -17.41
CA LEU A 4 -16.75 32.65 -16.11
C LEU A 4 -15.36 32.60 -15.47
N THR A 5 -14.84 33.72 -15.03
CA THR A 5 -13.53 33.81 -14.39
C THR A 5 -13.70 34.02 -12.88
N LEU A 6 -13.18 33.11 -12.09
CA LEU A 6 -13.05 33.24 -10.65
C LEU A 6 -11.60 33.63 -10.35
N SER A 7 -11.40 34.73 -9.63
CA SER A 7 -10.08 35.29 -9.39
C SER A 7 -9.80 35.43 -7.89
N HIS A 8 -8.60 35.07 -7.47
CA HIS A 8 -8.16 35.36 -6.12
C HIS A 8 -7.86 36.88 -5.99
N PRO A 9 -8.38 37.58 -4.95
CA PRO A 9 -8.26 39.04 -4.86
C PRO A 9 -6.85 39.55 -4.63
N GLU A 10 -5.97 38.70 -4.08
CA GLU A 10 -4.63 39.08 -3.66
C GLU A 10 -3.52 38.32 -4.43
N SER A 11 -3.89 37.60 -5.46
CA SER A 11 -2.95 36.91 -6.36
C SER A 11 -3.50 36.86 -7.78
N ASP A 12 -2.63 36.56 -8.75
CA ASP A 12 -3.04 36.40 -10.15
C ASP A 12 -3.64 34.98 -10.43
N HIS A 13 -3.93 34.21 -9.38
CA HIS A 13 -4.53 32.88 -9.54
C HIS A 13 -5.99 33.00 -10.00
N LYS A 14 -6.35 32.20 -10.99
CA LYS A 14 -7.69 32.21 -11.59
C LYS A 14 -8.15 30.79 -11.93
N LEU A 15 -9.45 30.58 -11.77
CA LEU A 15 -10.15 29.45 -12.37
C LEU A 15 -11.07 29.97 -13.47
N ILE A 16 -10.99 29.36 -14.64
CA ILE A 16 -11.86 29.66 -15.75
C ILE A 16 -12.84 28.51 -15.90
N LEU A 17 -14.10 28.80 -15.70
CA LEU A 17 -15.20 27.83 -15.80
C LEU A 17 -15.95 28.04 -17.13
N ASP A 18 -16.58 26.97 -17.56
CA ASP A 18 -17.66 27.05 -18.53
C ASP A 18 -18.92 27.55 -17.81
N GLU A 19 -19.50 28.65 -18.27
CA GLU A 19 -20.63 29.29 -17.60
C GLU A 19 -21.91 28.45 -17.64
N GLU A 20 -22.11 27.66 -18.71
CA GLU A 20 -23.32 26.84 -18.88
C GLU A 20 -23.26 25.57 -18.02
N THR A 21 -22.08 24.96 -17.94
CA THR A 21 -21.91 23.68 -17.24
C THR A 21 -21.39 23.83 -15.82
N GLY A 22 -20.73 24.92 -15.50
CA GLY A 22 -20.04 25.14 -14.22
C GLY A 22 -18.72 24.40 -14.08
N LEU A 23 -18.26 23.70 -15.09
CA LEU A 23 -17.07 22.86 -15.03
C LEU A 23 -15.78 23.69 -15.30
N ILE A 24 -14.70 23.31 -14.65
CA ILE A 24 -13.38 23.93 -14.87
C ILE A 24 -12.93 23.65 -16.30
N ARG A 25 -12.44 24.69 -16.98
CA ARG A 25 -11.81 24.65 -18.29
C ARG A 25 -10.34 24.96 -18.23
N GLU A 26 -9.94 25.83 -17.31
CA GLU A 26 -8.56 26.28 -17.23
C GLU A 26 -8.24 26.69 -15.79
N ILE A 27 -7.04 26.37 -15.36
CA ILE A 27 -6.45 26.79 -14.08
C ILE A 27 -5.26 27.67 -14.43
N VAL A 28 -5.25 28.91 -13.93
CA VAL A 28 -4.16 29.85 -14.14
C VAL A 28 -3.51 30.17 -12.80
N PHE A 29 -2.23 29.94 -12.74
CA PHE A 29 -1.39 30.31 -11.61
C PHE A 29 -0.30 31.27 -12.07
N SER A 30 -0.12 32.31 -11.32
CA SER A 30 0.90 33.29 -11.59
C SER A 30 1.76 33.47 -10.33
N SER A 31 3.06 33.31 -10.47
CA SER A 31 4.02 33.63 -9.41
C SER A 31 5.24 34.31 -10.02
N ASN A 32 5.57 35.50 -9.53
CA ASN A 32 6.78 36.27 -9.91
C ASN A 32 7.08 36.30 -11.41
N SER A 33 6.14 36.77 -12.20
CA SER A 33 6.25 36.97 -13.67
C SER A 33 6.10 35.71 -14.54
N ILE A 34 5.83 34.57 -14.00
CA ILE A 34 5.57 33.35 -14.78
C ILE A 34 4.10 32.97 -14.60
N SER A 35 3.29 33.12 -15.64
CA SER A 35 1.93 32.61 -15.69
C SER A 35 1.94 31.20 -16.24
N ARG A 36 1.22 30.29 -15.54
CA ARG A 36 1.02 28.90 -15.97
C ARG A 36 -0.46 28.67 -16.15
N ALA A 37 -0.83 28.10 -17.28
CA ALA A 37 -2.21 27.72 -17.54
C ALA A 37 -2.27 26.22 -17.80
N ALA A 38 -3.10 25.52 -17.04
CA ALA A 38 -3.41 24.13 -17.28
C ALA A 38 -4.82 24.02 -17.85
N ASN A 39 -4.95 23.37 -19.00
CA ASN A 39 -6.27 23.08 -19.58
C ASN A 39 -6.89 21.89 -18.83
N VAL A 40 -8.17 22.03 -18.50
CA VAL A 40 -8.91 20.97 -17.80
C VAL A 40 -10.10 20.55 -18.66
N THR A 41 -10.25 19.24 -18.82
CA THR A 41 -11.43 18.62 -19.42
C THR A 41 -12.10 17.77 -18.39
N THR A 42 -13.38 18.01 -18.15
CA THR A 42 -14.18 17.21 -17.21
C THR A 42 -15.30 16.52 -17.96
N SER A 43 -15.45 15.22 -17.74
CA SER A 43 -16.58 14.43 -18.22
C SER A 43 -17.28 13.74 -17.07
N ILE A 44 -18.59 13.66 -17.16
CA ILE A 44 -19.44 12.99 -16.18
C ILE A 44 -20.12 11.84 -16.91
N LYS A 45 -20.04 10.65 -16.34
CA LYS A 45 -20.63 9.43 -16.90
C LYS A 45 -21.57 8.82 -15.90
N LEU A 46 -22.74 8.41 -16.31
CA LEU A 46 -23.69 7.65 -15.52
C LEU A 46 -23.83 6.26 -16.13
N GLN A 47 -23.74 5.26 -15.31
CA GLN A 47 -24.04 3.89 -15.70
C GLN A 47 -25.49 3.59 -15.34
N ILE A 48 -26.32 3.37 -16.35
CA ILE A 48 -27.78 3.23 -16.19
C ILE A 48 -28.14 1.75 -16.03
N ASP A 49 -27.42 0.87 -16.66
CA ASP A 49 -27.73 -0.54 -16.71
C ASP A 49 -26.48 -1.34 -16.32
N GLY A 50 -26.50 -1.90 -15.11
CA GLY A 50 -25.36 -2.58 -14.54
C GLY A 50 -25.48 -4.09 -14.66
N SER A 51 -24.86 -4.70 -15.64
CA SER A 51 -24.45 -6.07 -15.51
C SER A 51 -23.06 -6.10 -14.86
N GLU A 52 -22.94 -6.85 -13.79
CA GLU A 52 -21.71 -7.08 -13.07
C GLU A 52 -21.11 -8.39 -13.53
N ARG A 53 -19.84 -8.42 -13.81
CA ARG A 53 -19.10 -9.65 -13.96
C ARG A 53 -17.81 -9.57 -13.14
N ARG A 54 -17.35 -10.71 -12.73
CA ARG A 54 -16.08 -10.82 -12.06
C ARG A 54 -14.92 -10.65 -13.04
N ALA A 55 -14.02 -9.76 -12.73
CA ALA A 55 -12.77 -9.65 -13.44
C ALA A 55 -11.84 -10.83 -13.11
N PRO A 56 -10.96 -11.26 -14.05
CA PRO A 56 -9.94 -12.27 -13.79
C PRO A 56 -9.02 -11.90 -12.61
N THR A 57 -8.85 -10.61 -12.33
CA THR A 57 -8.07 -10.06 -11.23
C THR A 57 -8.80 -10.07 -9.89
N GLY A 58 -10.04 -10.51 -9.86
CA GLY A 58 -10.83 -10.64 -8.64
C GLY A 58 -11.79 -9.50 -8.33
N GLY A 59 -11.66 -8.33 -8.95
CA GLY A 59 -12.61 -7.23 -8.81
C GLY A 59 -13.89 -7.46 -9.60
N LEU A 60 -14.94 -6.67 -9.31
CA LEU A 60 -16.12 -6.59 -10.15
C LEU A 60 -15.91 -5.56 -11.26
N GLU A 61 -16.18 -5.98 -12.48
CA GLU A 61 -16.25 -5.07 -13.62
C GLU A 61 -17.71 -4.80 -13.94
N TYR A 62 -18.02 -3.52 -14.12
CA TYR A 62 -19.34 -3.09 -14.51
C TYR A 62 -19.44 -2.99 -16.02
N PHE A 63 -20.37 -3.75 -16.56
CA PHE A 63 -20.76 -3.67 -17.98
C PHE A 63 -22.17 -3.11 -18.04
N GLY A 64 -22.29 -1.92 -18.55
CA GLY A 64 -23.56 -1.29 -18.75
C GLY A 64 -23.45 -0.19 -19.77
N THR A 65 -24.58 0.32 -20.20
CA THR A 65 -24.65 1.49 -21.07
C THR A 65 -24.18 2.69 -20.28
N THR A 66 -23.05 3.25 -20.66
CA THR A 66 -22.52 4.47 -20.04
C THR A 66 -23.00 5.65 -20.84
N GLU A 67 -23.80 6.51 -20.25
CA GLU A 67 -24.19 7.79 -20.84
C GLU A 67 -23.27 8.91 -20.32
N ILE A 68 -22.83 9.76 -21.23
CA ILE A 68 -22.20 11.03 -20.86
C ILE A 68 -23.32 11.98 -20.46
N ILE A 69 -23.26 12.45 -19.23
CA ILE A 69 -24.29 13.33 -18.67
C ILE A 69 -23.80 14.78 -18.78
N GLU A 70 -24.67 15.64 -19.23
CA GLU A 70 -24.42 17.07 -19.24
C GLU A 70 -24.66 17.65 -17.83
N SER A 71 -23.70 18.43 -17.38
CA SER A 71 -23.88 19.33 -16.24
C SER A 71 -24.50 20.63 -16.75
N LYS A 72 -25.45 21.16 -15.97
CA LYS A 72 -26.03 22.47 -16.22
C LYS A 72 -25.97 23.31 -14.95
N SER A 73 -25.29 24.42 -14.99
CA SER A 73 -25.26 25.41 -13.91
C SER A 73 -26.66 25.95 -13.66
N THR A 74 -27.06 26.04 -12.39
CA THR A 74 -28.37 26.55 -11.97
C THR A 74 -28.30 27.77 -11.08
N SER A 75 -27.12 28.22 -10.71
CA SER A 75 -26.87 29.45 -9.96
C SER A 75 -25.60 30.15 -10.40
N ALA A 76 -25.51 31.44 -10.15
CA ALA A 76 -24.24 32.14 -10.17
C ALA A 76 -23.33 31.64 -9.03
N PRO A 77 -22.00 31.72 -9.14
CA PRO A 77 -21.10 31.34 -8.07
C PRO A 77 -21.21 32.30 -6.88
N GLU A 78 -21.36 31.71 -5.70
CA GLU A 78 -21.32 32.42 -4.43
C GLU A 78 -19.92 32.31 -3.85
N GLN A 79 -19.36 33.43 -3.42
CA GLN A 79 -18.01 33.49 -2.86
C GLN A 79 -18.05 33.42 -1.33
N ALA A 80 -17.17 32.60 -0.76
CA ALA A 80 -16.90 32.53 0.66
C ALA A 80 -15.41 32.68 0.92
N VAL A 81 -15.06 33.51 1.89
CA VAL A 81 -13.66 33.66 2.34
C VAL A 81 -13.37 32.55 3.34
N THR A 82 -12.28 31.83 3.13
CA THR A 82 -11.76 30.80 4.04
C THR A 82 -10.50 31.31 4.76
N ASN A 83 -10.01 30.57 5.74
CA ASN A 83 -8.80 30.94 6.48
C ASN A 83 -7.55 31.04 5.57
N ASP A 84 -7.53 30.25 4.48
CA ASP A 84 -6.36 30.10 3.61
C ASP A 84 -6.57 30.63 2.18
N GLY A 85 -7.78 31.10 1.85
CA GLY A 85 -8.08 31.56 0.51
C GLY A 85 -9.56 31.90 0.28
N ILE A 86 -10.04 31.57 -0.89
CA ILE A 86 -11.42 31.79 -1.33
C ILE A 86 -12.01 30.51 -1.87
N GLU A 87 -13.23 30.22 -1.48
CA GLU A 87 -14.07 29.16 -2.04
C GLU A 87 -15.25 29.76 -2.79
N TRP A 88 -15.54 29.21 -3.95
CA TRP A 88 -16.77 29.50 -4.70
C TRP A 88 -17.67 28.28 -4.71
N ARG A 89 -18.95 28.50 -4.51
CA ARG A 89 -20.01 27.49 -4.54
C ARG A 89 -20.96 27.79 -5.66
N MET A 90 -21.25 26.79 -6.47
CA MET A 90 -22.15 26.95 -7.61
C MET A 90 -23.04 25.73 -7.75
N ARG A 91 -24.36 25.95 -7.74
CA ARG A 91 -25.32 24.86 -7.91
C ARG A 91 -25.41 24.43 -9.36
N ALA A 92 -25.62 23.15 -9.56
CA ALA A 92 -25.77 22.52 -10.87
C ALA A 92 -26.82 21.41 -10.83
N ASN A 93 -27.34 21.07 -11.98
CA ASN A 93 -28.10 19.85 -12.22
C ASN A 93 -27.28 18.92 -13.11
N ILE A 94 -27.10 17.69 -12.68
CA ILE A 94 -26.28 16.68 -13.35
C ILE A 94 -27.15 15.47 -13.60
N GLY A 95 -27.65 15.32 -14.82
CA GLY A 95 -28.50 14.19 -15.19
C GLY A 95 -29.78 14.04 -14.33
N GLY A 96 -30.36 15.16 -13.90
CA GLY A 96 -31.51 15.19 -13.01
C GLY A 96 -31.17 15.20 -11.51
N VAL A 97 -29.90 15.06 -11.14
CA VAL A 97 -29.43 15.12 -9.76
C VAL A 97 -28.95 16.52 -9.41
N SER A 98 -29.44 17.07 -8.30
CA SER A 98 -28.96 18.35 -7.78
C SER A 98 -27.54 18.19 -7.20
N ALA A 99 -26.63 19.07 -7.60
CA ALA A 99 -25.26 19.10 -7.12
C ALA A 99 -24.80 20.52 -6.83
N GLU A 100 -23.69 20.64 -6.09
CA GLU A 100 -23.00 21.89 -5.85
C GLU A 100 -21.49 21.66 -6.11
N TYR A 101 -20.95 22.46 -7.01
CA TYR A 101 -19.51 22.53 -7.19
C TYR A 101 -18.88 23.46 -6.17
N ARG A 102 -17.76 23.06 -5.62
CA ARG A 102 -16.91 23.87 -4.75
C ARG A 102 -15.53 23.99 -5.33
N TYR A 103 -15.07 25.19 -5.54
CA TYR A 103 -13.78 25.51 -6.12
C TYR A 103 -13.02 26.42 -5.18
N GLY A 104 -11.81 26.00 -4.77
CA GLY A 104 -10.93 26.77 -3.90
C GLY A 104 -9.71 27.28 -4.61
N LEU A 105 -9.33 28.52 -4.33
CA LEU A 105 -8.01 29.07 -4.61
C LEU A 105 -7.37 29.49 -3.28
N ASN A 106 -6.23 28.90 -2.94
CA ASN A 106 -5.58 29.05 -1.65
C ASN A 106 -4.20 29.71 -1.81
N ARG A 107 -3.76 30.39 -0.76
CA ARG A 107 -2.40 30.93 -0.67
C ARG A 107 -1.41 29.95 -0.07
N LYS A 108 -1.89 29.09 0.81
CA LYS A 108 -1.11 28.05 1.51
C LYS A 108 -1.78 26.71 1.30
N GLY A 109 -0.96 25.65 1.31
CA GLY A 109 -1.47 24.32 1.00
C GLY A 109 -1.74 24.15 -0.49
N PRO A 110 -2.64 23.22 -0.89
CA PRO A 110 -2.99 23.07 -2.31
C PRO A 110 -3.51 24.37 -2.88
N GLY A 111 -2.82 24.90 -3.90
CA GLY A 111 -3.15 26.21 -4.51
C GLY A 111 -4.53 26.21 -5.15
N CYS A 112 -4.99 25.05 -5.67
CA CYS A 112 -6.33 24.86 -6.20
C CYS A 112 -6.95 23.59 -5.65
N THR A 113 -8.23 23.67 -5.28
CA THR A 113 -9.04 22.51 -4.87
C THR A 113 -10.35 22.51 -5.65
N ALA A 114 -10.87 21.30 -5.94
CA ALA A 114 -12.18 21.15 -6.56
C ALA A 114 -12.92 19.96 -5.93
N SER A 115 -14.16 20.19 -5.55
CA SER A 115 -15.07 19.15 -5.05
C SER A 115 -16.47 19.32 -5.60
N ILE A 116 -17.28 18.26 -5.46
CA ILE A 116 -18.69 18.22 -5.84
C ILE A 116 -19.49 17.61 -4.70
N ILE A 117 -20.62 18.22 -4.37
CA ILE A 117 -21.59 17.67 -3.43
C ILE A 117 -22.82 17.27 -4.21
N PHE A 118 -23.23 16.01 -4.05
CA PHE A 118 -24.52 15.54 -4.53
C PHE A 118 -25.56 15.59 -3.43
N PHE A 119 -26.74 16.07 -3.77
CA PHE A 119 -27.89 16.10 -2.87
C PHE A 119 -28.82 14.96 -3.23
N GLY A 120 -29.21 14.15 -2.24
CA GLY A 120 -30.15 13.06 -2.42
C GLY A 120 -31.47 13.53 -3.05
N ASN A 121 -31.88 12.87 -4.11
CA ASN A 121 -33.14 13.10 -4.78
C ASN A 121 -33.88 11.77 -4.87
N GLN A 122 -35.08 11.70 -4.26
CA GLN A 122 -35.90 10.48 -4.17
C GLN A 122 -36.33 9.89 -5.52
N ASN A 123 -36.17 10.63 -6.61
CA ASN A 123 -36.62 10.22 -7.93
C ASN A 123 -35.51 9.67 -8.84
N VAL A 124 -34.26 9.61 -8.35
CA VAL A 124 -33.11 9.17 -9.17
C VAL A 124 -32.30 8.11 -8.43
N LEU A 125 -32.28 6.92 -8.98
CA LEU A 125 -31.38 5.86 -8.54
C LEU A 125 -30.07 5.95 -9.31
N VAL A 126 -29.00 6.38 -8.65
CA VAL A 126 -27.64 6.41 -9.22
C VAL A 126 -26.91 5.20 -8.70
N ARG A 127 -26.63 4.23 -9.58
CA ARG A 127 -25.90 3.02 -9.22
C ARG A 127 -24.39 3.16 -9.43
N ASN A 128 -23.99 3.87 -10.45
CA ASN A 128 -22.60 4.21 -10.66
C ASN A 128 -22.50 5.59 -11.30
N PHE A 129 -21.71 6.44 -10.69
CA PHE A 129 -21.45 7.78 -11.16
C PHE A 129 -19.92 7.94 -11.30
N SER A 130 -19.46 8.23 -12.48
CA SER A 130 -18.05 8.43 -12.77
C SER A 130 -17.80 9.89 -13.14
N LEU A 131 -16.87 10.50 -12.43
CA LEU A 131 -16.34 11.81 -12.73
C LEU A 131 -14.89 11.65 -13.19
N SER A 132 -14.64 12.02 -14.45
CA SER A 132 -13.32 11.99 -15.05
C SER A 132 -12.84 13.40 -15.27
N MET A 133 -11.66 13.73 -14.76
CA MET A 133 -11.02 15.02 -14.99
C MET A 133 -9.62 14.82 -15.54
N SER A 134 -9.34 15.45 -16.67
CA SER A 134 -8.02 15.44 -17.27
C SER A 134 -7.40 16.82 -17.19
N VAL A 135 -6.20 16.90 -16.65
CA VAL A 135 -5.40 18.13 -16.54
C VAL A 135 -4.24 18.04 -17.53
N GLN A 136 -4.17 18.97 -18.45
CA GLN A 136 -3.10 19.07 -19.44
C GLN A 136 -2.24 20.30 -19.15
N LEU A 137 -0.95 20.12 -18.91
CA LEU A 137 -0.02 21.20 -18.67
C LEU A 137 0.46 21.86 -19.96
N PRO A 138 1.00 23.10 -19.89
CA PRO A 138 1.64 23.76 -21.02
C PRO A 138 2.77 22.91 -21.60
N LYS A 139 3.01 23.07 -22.90
CA LYS A 139 4.13 22.40 -23.56
C LYS A 139 5.46 22.88 -23.02
N ASP A 140 6.29 21.94 -22.58
CA ASP A 140 7.65 22.17 -22.10
C ASP A 140 8.41 20.84 -21.99
N SER A 141 9.71 20.91 -21.72
CA SER A 141 10.52 19.74 -21.38
C SER A 141 10.26 19.30 -19.93
N TRP A 142 9.20 18.55 -19.72
CA TRP A 142 8.79 18.07 -18.39
C TRP A 142 9.56 16.83 -17.96
N ASN A 143 9.98 16.83 -16.70
CA ASN A 143 10.39 15.63 -15.97
C ASN A 143 9.33 15.30 -14.92
N VAL A 144 9.01 14.03 -14.78
CA VAL A 144 7.89 13.55 -13.94
C VAL A 144 8.37 12.55 -12.92
N GLN A 145 7.84 12.65 -11.71
CA GLN A 145 7.96 11.70 -10.61
C GLN A 145 6.56 11.28 -10.16
N ILE A 146 6.37 9.99 -9.94
CA ILE A 146 5.16 9.42 -9.32
C ILE A 146 5.61 8.65 -8.09
N PRO A 147 5.56 9.24 -6.89
CA PRO A 147 6.03 8.60 -5.68
C PRO A 147 5.29 7.27 -5.41
N GLY A 148 6.04 6.24 -5.07
CA GLY A 148 5.49 4.92 -4.78
C GLY A 148 5.07 4.11 -6.02
N ASN A 149 5.48 4.48 -7.22
CA ASN A 149 5.13 3.77 -8.46
C ASN A 149 6.33 3.12 -9.19
N GLY A 150 7.45 2.91 -8.50
CA GLY A 150 8.63 2.26 -9.07
C GLY A 150 9.39 3.09 -10.10
N LEU A 151 8.99 4.33 -10.37
CA LEU A 151 9.75 5.25 -11.19
C LEU A 151 10.96 5.77 -10.41
N ARG A 152 12.11 5.89 -11.10
CA ARG A 152 13.24 6.63 -10.54
C ARG A 152 12.88 8.10 -10.37
N ASN A 153 13.66 8.81 -9.57
CA ASN A 153 13.42 10.22 -9.31
C ASN A 153 13.45 11.03 -10.62
N PHE A 154 12.39 11.73 -10.94
CA PHE A 154 12.18 12.57 -12.12
C PHE A 154 12.73 12.03 -13.45
N VAL A 155 11.86 11.45 -14.25
CA VAL A 155 12.17 10.97 -15.60
C VAL A 155 11.59 11.89 -16.65
N PRO A 156 12.28 12.11 -17.79
CA PRO A 156 11.70 12.87 -18.90
C PRO A 156 10.38 12.27 -19.35
N VAL A 157 9.37 13.10 -19.52
CA VAL A 157 8.01 12.68 -19.90
C VAL A 157 7.97 11.86 -21.19
N GLN A 158 8.87 12.16 -22.12
CA GLN A 158 9.01 11.42 -23.38
C GLN A 158 9.37 9.93 -23.19
N ASN A 159 9.92 9.57 -22.02
CA ASN A 159 10.29 8.20 -21.71
C ASN A 159 9.11 7.40 -21.13
N ILE A 160 8.00 8.06 -20.82
CA ILE A 160 6.79 7.44 -20.30
C ILE A 160 5.73 7.42 -21.39
N THR A 161 5.67 6.33 -22.14
CA THR A 161 4.79 6.22 -23.33
C THR A 161 3.42 5.65 -23.02
N SER A 162 3.25 4.99 -21.89
CA SER A 162 1.98 4.37 -21.47
C SER A 162 1.44 5.03 -20.21
N GLY A 163 0.13 5.00 -20.05
CA GLY A 163 -0.53 5.43 -18.83
C GLY A 163 -0.05 4.62 -17.61
N VAL A 164 0.18 5.31 -16.52
CA VAL A 164 0.52 4.72 -15.21
C VAL A 164 -0.66 4.97 -14.30
N GLY A 165 -1.34 3.89 -13.92
CA GLY A 165 -2.43 3.96 -12.94
C GLY A 165 -1.86 3.98 -11.52
N VAL A 166 -2.37 4.87 -10.68
CA VAL A 166 -2.01 4.97 -9.27
C VAL A 166 -3.26 5.16 -8.42
N SER A 167 -3.28 4.55 -7.26
CA SER A 167 -4.39 4.66 -6.32
C SER A 167 -3.94 5.33 -5.02
N PRO A 168 -4.65 6.36 -4.53
CA PRO A 168 -4.24 7.09 -3.33
C PRO A 168 -4.65 6.41 -2.02
N ILE A 169 -5.69 5.59 -2.01
CA ILE A 169 -6.26 5.05 -0.77
C ILE A 169 -5.97 3.57 -0.64
N GLY A 170 -6.28 2.82 -1.65
CA GLY A 170 -6.13 1.40 -1.66
C GLY A 170 -5.15 0.98 -2.72
N GLY A 171 -4.78 -0.27 -2.68
CA GLY A 171 -3.95 -0.87 -3.69
C GLY A 171 -2.63 -1.36 -3.18
N LEU A 172 -2.06 -2.20 -3.97
CA LEU A 172 -0.85 -2.95 -3.67
C LEU A 172 0.40 -2.07 -3.61
N ARG A 173 0.29 -0.82 -4.07
CA ARG A 173 1.39 0.13 -4.14
C ARG A 173 1.14 1.29 -3.21
N GLY A 174 2.11 1.66 -2.41
CA GLY A 174 2.02 2.78 -1.46
C GLY A 174 1.96 4.16 -2.11
N SER A 175 1.29 4.27 -3.26
CA SER A 175 1.13 5.52 -3.98
C SER A 175 -0.01 6.34 -3.39
N SER A 176 0.21 7.65 -3.31
CA SER A 176 -0.83 8.62 -2.93
C SER A 176 -1.64 9.15 -4.11
N GLY A 177 -1.43 8.62 -5.30
CA GLY A 177 -1.99 9.17 -6.54
C GLY A 177 -1.38 10.50 -6.95
N LEU A 178 -0.28 10.87 -6.33
CA LEU A 178 0.43 12.12 -6.54
C LEU A 178 1.27 12.06 -7.81
N ILE A 179 1.10 13.06 -8.66
CA ILE A 179 1.93 13.31 -9.83
C ILE A 179 2.73 14.59 -9.60
N LEU A 180 4.04 14.48 -9.60
CA LEU A 180 4.98 15.59 -9.50
C LEU A 180 5.62 15.81 -10.85
N ALA A 181 5.73 17.08 -11.28
CA ALA A 181 6.41 17.42 -12.51
C ALA A 181 7.26 18.68 -12.33
N THR A 182 8.36 18.76 -13.09
CA THR A 182 9.23 19.93 -13.11
C THR A 182 9.68 20.25 -14.52
N SER A 183 9.82 21.55 -14.81
CA SER A 183 10.40 22.06 -16.04
C SER A 183 11.20 23.33 -15.76
N ASP A 184 12.15 23.64 -16.63
CA ASP A 184 12.99 24.84 -16.48
C ASP A 184 12.18 26.13 -16.64
N SER A 185 11.20 26.13 -17.56
CA SER A 185 10.40 27.32 -17.86
C SER A 185 9.22 27.51 -16.91
N HIS A 186 8.62 26.42 -16.40
CA HIS A 186 7.39 26.46 -15.62
C HIS A 186 7.59 26.06 -14.15
N GLY A 187 8.80 25.65 -13.74
CA GLY A 187 9.12 25.20 -12.38
C GLY A 187 8.42 23.91 -12.00
N CYS A 188 7.95 23.78 -10.76
CA CYS A 188 7.38 22.57 -10.22
C CYS A 188 5.83 22.58 -10.21
N VAL A 189 5.23 21.43 -10.39
CA VAL A 189 3.77 21.21 -10.38
C VAL A 189 3.46 19.94 -9.65
N ALA A 190 2.42 19.95 -8.81
CA ALA A 190 1.90 18.78 -8.15
C ALA A 190 0.39 18.65 -8.39
N ILE A 191 -0.07 17.44 -8.71
CA ILE A 191 -1.49 17.14 -8.94
C ILE A 191 -1.80 15.83 -8.21
N TRP A 192 -2.87 15.81 -7.42
CA TRP A 192 -3.30 14.62 -6.72
C TRP A 192 -4.82 14.59 -6.50
N PRO A 193 -5.44 13.41 -6.40
CA PRO A 193 -6.86 13.29 -6.08
C PRO A 193 -7.11 13.68 -4.62
N ASP A 194 -8.17 14.44 -4.40
CA ASP A 194 -8.65 14.82 -3.08
C ASP A 194 -9.90 14.01 -2.73
N ASN A 195 -9.84 12.69 -2.90
CA ASN A 195 -10.96 11.81 -2.67
C ASN A 195 -10.61 10.71 -1.68
N PHE A 196 -11.30 10.70 -0.53
CA PHE A 196 -11.23 9.66 0.50
C PHE A 196 -12.57 8.95 0.69
N ILE A 197 -13.48 9.08 -0.26
CA ILE A 197 -14.84 8.54 -0.20
C ILE A 197 -14.96 7.29 -1.05
N GLU A 198 -14.25 7.29 -2.17
CA GLU A 198 -14.11 6.17 -3.10
C GLU A 198 -12.63 6.06 -3.50
N ILE A 199 -12.26 4.96 -4.14
CA ILE A 199 -10.90 4.79 -4.66
C ILE A 199 -10.84 5.38 -6.06
N PRO A 200 -10.25 6.56 -6.26
CA PRO A 200 -10.09 7.13 -7.59
C PRO A 200 -9.01 6.38 -8.36
N LEU A 201 -9.18 6.27 -9.65
CA LEU A 201 -8.13 5.88 -10.58
C LEU A 201 -7.42 7.14 -11.07
N VAL A 202 -6.12 7.18 -10.89
CA VAL A 202 -5.28 8.27 -11.43
C VAL A 202 -4.41 7.71 -12.53
N GLU A 203 -4.54 8.25 -13.72
CA GLU A 203 -3.75 7.86 -14.88
C GLU A 203 -2.86 9.00 -15.32
N PHE A 204 -1.60 8.68 -15.55
CA PHE A 204 -0.65 9.55 -16.21
C PHE A 204 -0.44 9.11 -17.66
N LYS A 205 -0.43 10.05 -18.58
CA LYS A 205 -0.17 9.79 -19.99
C LYS A 205 0.74 10.86 -20.59
N GLY A 206 1.91 10.44 -21.05
CA GLY A 206 2.79 11.29 -21.83
C GLY A 206 2.20 11.52 -23.23
N ASN A 207 2.15 12.77 -23.67
CA ASN A 207 1.64 13.20 -24.97
C ASN A 207 2.80 13.67 -25.86
N GLY A 208 3.77 12.80 -26.11
CA GLY A 208 5.00 13.16 -26.85
C GLY A 208 6.11 13.67 -25.92
N ALA A 209 7.02 14.48 -26.48
CA ALA A 209 8.22 14.90 -25.76
C ALA A 209 7.99 16.08 -24.79
N ASP A 210 6.93 16.84 -24.99
CA ASP A 210 6.79 18.17 -24.40
C ASP A 210 5.48 18.39 -23.62
N ASN A 211 4.68 17.33 -23.42
CA ASN A 211 3.40 17.46 -22.72
C ASN A 211 2.93 16.16 -22.08
N PHE A 212 2.05 16.28 -21.10
CA PHE A 212 1.38 15.14 -20.48
C PHE A 212 -0.01 15.49 -19.96
N THR A 213 -0.81 14.46 -19.74
CA THR A 213 -2.14 14.55 -19.17
C THR A 213 -2.20 13.71 -17.90
N VAL A 214 -2.80 14.25 -16.86
CA VAL A 214 -3.20 13.51 -15.66
C VAL A 214 -4.71 13.38 -15.71
N ALA A 215 -5.21 12.15 -15.74
CA ALA A 215 -6.63 11.85 -15.65
C ALA A 215 -6.95 11.29 -14.25
N ILE A 216 -7.98 11.83 -13.62
CA ILE A 216 -8.48 11.39 -12.33
C ILE A 216 -9.92 10.94 -12.53
N ASP A 217 -10.15 9.63 -12.40
CA ASP A 217 -11.47 9.03 -12.48
C ASP A 217 -11.94 8.66 -11.07
N SER A 218 -13.01 9.32 -10.63
CA SER A 218 -13.67 9.01 -9.37
C SER A 218 -14.97 8.28 -9.66
N ASN A 219 -15.05 7.02 -9.27
CA ASN A 219 -16.24 6.20 -9.36
C ASN A 219 -17.02 6.29 -8.05
N PHE A 220 -18.29 6.52 -8.16
CA PHE A 220 -19.18 6.60 -7.02
C PHE A 220 -20.41 5.74 -7.28
N GLY A 221 -20.57 4.72 -6.47
CA GLY A 221 -21.75 3.86 -6.50
C GLY A 221 -22.53 4.00 -5.19
N SER A 222 -23.71 4.59 -5.23
CA SER A 222 -24.56 4.72 -4.06
C SER A 222 -26.01 4.97 -4.43
N ASP A 223 -26.89 4.53 -3.56
CA ASP A 223 -28.30 4.95 -3.60
C ASP A 223 -28.42 6.34 -2.97
N LEU A 224 -28.43 7.37 -3.81
CA LEU A 224 -28.61 8.76 -3.37
C LEU A 224 -29.95 9.00 -2.67
N ASN A 225 -30.91 8.09 -2.78
CA ASN A 225 -32.17 8.19 -2.01
C ASN A 225 -31.94 7.85 -0.53
N ALA A 226 -30.93 7.03 -0.21
CA ALA A 226 -30.64 6.63 1.15
C ALA A 226 -29.75 7.64 1.91
N ILE A 227 -29.08 8.53 1.21
CA ILE A 227 -28.19 9.55 1.77
C ILE A 227 -28.67 10.95 1.42
N LYS A 228 -28.56 11.87 2.38
CA LYS A 228 -29.00 13.26 2.17
C LYS A 228 -28.07 14.05 1.26
N SER A 229 -26.78 13.82 1.41
CA SER A 229 -25.74 14.41 0.57
C SER A 229 -24.46 13.60 0.67
N VAL A 230 -23.63 13.66 -0.37
CA VAL A 230 -22.28 13.13 -0.37
C VAL A 230 -21.37 14.14 -1.01
N GLU A 231 -20.26 14.42 -0.35
CA GLU A 231 -19.17 15.20 -0.93
C GLU A 231 -18.19 14.27 -1.63
N LEU A 232 -17.84 14.62 -2.84
CA LEU A 232 -16.87 13.91 -3.65
C LEU A 232 -15.71 14.87 -3.97
N PRO A 233 -14.67 14.92 -3.17
CA PRO A 233 -13.48 15.69 -3.52
C PRO A 233 -12.88 15.18 -4.82
N ILE A 234 -12.56 16.07 -5.75
CA ILE A 234 -12.15 15.70 -7.10
C ILE A 234 -10.62 15.69 -7.19
N PHE A 235 -10.01 16.85 -6.93
CA PHE A 235 -8.56 16.95 -6.96
C PHE A 235 -8.05 18.15 -6.17
N SER A 236 -6.76 18.09 -5.83
CA SER A 236 -5.95 19.22 -5.39
C SER A 236 -4.78 19.41 -6.34
N ALA A 237 -4.36 20.63 -6.54
CA ALA A 237 -3.20 20.96 -7.36
C ALA A 237 -2.44 22.12 -6.73
N ASP A 238 -1.11 22.05 -6.77
CA ASP A 238 -0.24 23.18 -6.49
C ASP A 238 0.65 23.41 -7.70
N LEU A 239 0.31 24.45 -8.45
CA LEU A 239 1.06 24.90 -9.61
C LEU A 239 2.02 26.05 -9.26
N SER A 240 2.07 26.46 -7.99
CA SER A 240 2.92 27.55 -7.52
C SER A 240 4.25 27.07 -6.90
N VAL A 241 4.41 25.76 -6.70
CA VAL A 241 5.65 25.17 -6.17
C VAL A 241 6.83 25.54 -7.08
N ARG A 242 7.84 26.14 -6.50
CA ARG A 242 9.05 26.56 -7.23
C ARG A 242 10.18 25.57 -7.06
N ASN A 243 10.27 25.02 -5.88
CA ASN A 243 11.28 24.06 -5.49
C ASN A 243 10.60 22.89 -4.77
N TRP A 244 11.00 21.68 -5.09
CA TRP A 244 10.46 20.46 -4.45
C TRP A 244 10.72 20.40 -2.95
N ASP A 245 11.69 21.15 -2.44
CA ASP A 245 11.96 21.25 -0.99
C ASP A 245 10.78 21.87 -0.21
N GLU A 246 9.91 22.62 -0.86
CA GLU A 246 8.72 23.25 -0.26
C GLU A 246 7.51 22.29 -0.24
N PHE A 247 7.47 21.33 -1.15
CA PHE A 247 6.29 20.49 -1.38
C PHE A 247 5.94 19.57 -0.21
N PRO A 248 6.90 18.95 0.51
CA PRO A 248 6.59 18.10 1.65
C PRO A 248 5.77 18.81 2.74
N GLU A 249 6.01 20.09 2.98
CA GLU A 249 5.23 20.87 3.95
C GLU A 249 3.80 21.11 3.46
N ILE A 250 3.64 21.38 2.17
CA ILE A 250 2.33 21.57 1.53
C ILE A 250 1.51 20.29 1.62
N PHE A 251 2.11 19.16 1.27
CA PHE A 251 1.44 17.87 1.27
C PHE A 251 1.08 17.40 2.68
N ASP A 252 1.99 17.52 3.63
CA ASP A 252 1.73 17.22 5.03
C ASP A 252 0.64 18.14 5.61
N GLY A 253 0.62 19.41 5.23
CA GLY A 253 -0.45 20.35 5.58
C GLY A 253 -1.81 19.92 5.06
N TRP A 254 -1.87 19.42 3.82
CA TRP A 254 -3.07 18.86 3.23
C TRP A 254 -3.52 17.57 3.94
N LEU A 255 -2.60 16.65 4.24
CA LEU A 255 -2.91 15.44 5.00
C LEU A 255 -3.50 15.77 6.37
N ARG A 256 -2.90 16.73 7.10
CA ARG A 256 -3.42 17.19 8.39
C ARG A 256 -4.82 17.82 8.28
N ALA A 257 -5.06 18.61 7.23
CA ALA A 257 -6.38 19.19 6.97
C ALA A 257 -7.46 18.11 6.71
N LYS A 258 -7.06 16.94 6.19
CA LYS A 258 -7.91 15.75 6.04
C LYS A 258 -7.93 14.85 7.28
N SER A 259 -7.32 15.29 8.38
CA SER A 259 -7.16 14.51 9.61
C SER A 259 -6.32 13.23 9.45
N ILE A 260 -5.50 13.15 8.40
CA ILE A 260 -4.60 12.03 8.15
C ILE A 260 -3.26 12.35 8.82
N THR A 261 -3.08 11.83 10.01
CA THR A 261 -1.84 11.94 10.80
C THR A 261 -1.44 10.57 11.30
N SER A 262 -0.16 10.34 11.45
CA SER A 262 0.29 9.09 12.09
C SER A 262 -0.12 9.05 13.56
N PRO A 263 -0.41 7.86 14.11
CA PRO A 263 -0.69 7.71 15.53
C PRO A 263 0.46 8.24 16.40
N ASN A 264 0.11 8.88 17.49
CA ASN A 264 1.08 9.43 18.45
C ASN A 264 1.57 8.42 19.49
N ASN A 265 1.02 7.19 19.48
CA ASN A 265 1.32 6.13 20.42
C ASN A 265 1.63 4.78 19.73
N PRO A 266 2.53 4.74 18.75
CA PRO A 266 2.98 3.45 18.21
C PRO A 266 3.71 2.65 19.29
N PRO A 267 3.77 1.32 19.21
CA PRO A 267 4.55 0.53 20.15
C PRO A 267 6.02 0.93 20.14
N ALA A 268 6.60 1.19 21.29
CA ALA A 268 8.00 1.65 21.39
C ALA A 268 9.01 0.64 20.79
N TRP A 269 8.65 -0.64 20.78
CA TRP A 269 9.51 -1.72 20.28
C TRP A 269 9.57 -1.82 18.75
N ILE A 270 8.64 -1.16 18.00
CA ILE A 270 8.44 -1.47 16.58
C ILE A 270 9.61 -1.02 15.68
N ASN A 271 10.18 0.16 15.89
CA ASN A 271 11.23 0.70 15.01
C ASN A 271 12.50 -0.15 14.97
N GLY A 272 12.84 -0.80 16.08
CA GLY A 272 14.01 -1.69 16.17
C GLY A 272 13.68 -3.15 15.88
N SER A 273 12.47 -3.47 15.48
CA SER A 273 12.04 -4.86 15.33
C SER A 273 12.58 -5.50 14.07
N MET A 274 12.86 -6.78 14.23
CA MET A 274 13.00 -7.76 13.16
C MET A 274 11.85 -8.75 13.29
N ILE A 275 10.99 -8.77 12.29
CA ILE A 275 9.75 -9.56 12.25
C ILE A 275 10.03 -10.84 11.47
N TYR A 276 9.80 -11.98 12.09
CA TYR A 276 9.86 -13.29 11.45
C TYR A 276 8.45 -13.72 11.06
N GLU A 277 8.18 -13.77 9.77
CA GLU A 277 6.90 -14.18 9.24
C GLU A 277 6.85 -15.70 9.16
N ALA A 278 6.06 -16.33 10.00
CA ALA A 278 6.01 -17.77 10.16
C ALA A 278 4.68 -18.35 9.69
N GLN A 279 4.76 -19.35 8.83
CA GLN A 279 3.62 -20.16 8.44
C GLN A 279 3.63 -21.49 9.15
N ILE A 280 2.49 -21.87 9.75
CA ILE A 280 2.26 -23.21 10.29
C ILE A 280 1.45 -24.01 9.26
N GLY A 281 1.82 -25.26 9.07
CA GLY A 281 1.23 -26.16 8.10
C GLY A 281 2.04 -26.25 6.82
N PHE A 282 1.42 -26.75 5.77
CA PHE A 282 2.10 -27.02 4.49
C PHE A 282 1.95 -25.88 3.52
N SER A 283 3.06 -25.47 2.93
CA SER A 283 3.04 -24.70 1.68
C SER A 283 3.13 -25.66 0.51
N VAL A 284 2.19 -25.56 -0.39
CA VAL A 284 2.14 -26.42 -1.59
C VAL A 284 2.76 -25.77 -2.81
N PHE A 285 3.48 -24.67 -2.60
CA PHE A 285 4.01 -23.86 -3.69
C PHE A 285 5.46 -24.11 -4.02
N ASN A 286 6.18 -24.73 -3.10
CA ASN A 286 7.55 -25.06 -3.39
C ASN A 286 7.60 -26.43 -4.06
N GLU A 287 8.22 -26.50 -5.21
CA GLU A 287 8.41 -27.73 -5.97
C GLU A 287 9.09 -28.82 -5.15
N LYS A 288 9.98 -28.46 -4.26
CA LYS A 288 10.69 -29.38 -3.37
C LYS A 288 9.93 -29.60 -2.08
N PHE A 289 8.89 -28.92 -1.88
CA PHE A 289 7.88 -28.95 -0.83
C PHE A 289 8.35 -29.27 0.55
N LYS A 290 9.61 -29.22 0.70
CA LYS A 290 10.26 -29.34 1.99
C LYS A 290 10.15 -28.03 2.75
N TYR A 291 9.40 -27.09 2.18
CA TYR A 291 9.11 -25.84 2.83
C TYR A 291 7.80 -25.96 3.61
N SER A 292 7.87 -26.67 4.66
CA SER A 292 6.99 -26.61 5.81
C SER A 292 7.88 -26.71 7.04
N PRO A 293 8.61 -25.62 7.39
CA PRO A 293 9.52 -25.63 8.52
C PRO A 293 8.76 -25.92 9.82
N TYR A 294 7.47 -25.57 9.84
CA TYR A 294 6.59 -25.72 10.98
C TYR A 294 5.32 -26.46 10.57
N PRO A 295 5.35 -27.79 10.38
CA PRO A 295 4.17 -28.59 10.09
C PRO A 295 3.09 -28.43 11.17
N GLU A 296 3.51 -28.31 12.44
CA GLU A 296 2.67 -28.15 13.61
C GLU A 296 3.14 -26.94 14.43
N VAL A 297 2.28 -26.44 15.32
CA VAL A 297 2.62 -25.34 16.25
C VAL A 297 3.82 -25.71 17.13
N SER A 298 3.92 -26.98 17.54
CA SER A 298 5.03 -27.51 18.34
C SER A 298 6.40 -27.38 17.66
N ASP A 299 6.44 -27.43 16.32
CA ASP A 299 7.69 -27.27 15.56
C ASP A 299 8.21 -25.85 15.66
N LEU A 300 7.32 -24.87 15.59
CA LEU A 300 7.69 -23.46 15.79
C LEU A 300 8.15 -23.22 17.23
N ILE A 301 7.46 -23.79 18.23
CA ILE A 301 7.87 -23.70 19.64
C ILE A 301 9.30 -24.24 19.82
N ALA A 302 9.61 -25.37 19.22
CA ALA A 302 10.94 -25.98 19.30
C ALA A 302 12.04 -25.14 18.63
N ASP A 303 11.69 -24.27 17.68
CA ASP A 303 12.62 -23.45 16.90
C ASP A 303 12.81 -22.01 17.42
N LEU A 304 12.08 -21.60 18.44
CA LEU A 304 12.09 -20.23 18.95
C LEU A 304 13.48 -19.73 19.36
N ASP A 305 14.33 -20.61 19.91
CA ASP A 305 15.69 -20.25 20.31
C ASP A 305 16.58 -19.93 19.10
N ARG A 306 16.40 -20.66 17.98
CA ARG A 306 17.09 -20.34 16.72
C ARG A 306 16.59 -18.99 16.17
N VAL A 307 15.29 -18.79 16.08
CA VAL A 307 14.69 -17.53 15.63
C VAL A 307 15.22 -16.36 16.46
N LYS A 308 15.23 -16.51 17.79
CA LYS A 308 15.79 -15.49 18.71
C LYS A 308 17.27 -15.23 18.48
N SER A 309 18.06 -16.29 18.27
CA SER A 309 19.51 -16.17 18.07
C SER A 309 19.88 -15.39 16.82
N MET A 310 19.02 -15.36 15.81
CA MET A 310 19.17 -14.55 14.60
C MET A 310 18.78 -13.07 14.81
N GLY A 311 18.27 -12.73 15.98
CA GLY A 311 17.91 -11.35 16.33
C GLY A 311 16.46 -10.98 16.06
N PHE A 312 15.60 -11.90 15.65
CA PHE A 312 14.17 -11.65 15.52
C PHE A 312 13.54 -11.50 16.92
N ASN A 313 12.74 -10.47 17.08
CA ASN A 313 12.07 -10.14 18.33
C ASN A 313 10.54 -9.95 18.17
N CYS A 314 10.03 -10.24 16.99
CA CYS A 314 8.60 -10.35 16.71
C CYS A 314 8.35 -11.50 15.74
N ILE A 315 7.30 -12.27 15.98
CA ILE A 315 6.79 -13.28 15.05
C ILE A 315 5.44 -12.78 14.53
N GLN A 316 5.33 -12.69 13.20
CA GLN A 316 4.05 -12.57 12.50
C GLN A 316 3.61 -13.99 12.15
N LEU A 317 2.59 -14.48 12.86
CA LEU A 317 2.02 -15.77 12.58
C LEU A 317 0.95 -15.64 11.51
N MET A 318 1.13 -16.33 10.40
CA MET A 318 0.15 -16.36 9.31
C MET A 318 -1.18 -16.97 9.80
N PRO A 319 -2.29 -16.78 9.09
CA PRO A 319 -3.60 -17.19 9.56
C PRO A 319 -3.62 -18.63 10.06
N ARG A 320 -4.08 -18.80 11.26
CA ARG A 320 -4.03 -20.05 12.02
C ARG A 320 -5.12 -21.06 11.67
N GLN A 321 -6.02 -20.68 10.80
CA GLN A 321 -7.13 -21.53 10.38
C GLN A 321 -6.64 -22.81 9.68
N PRO A 322 -7.48 -23.82 9.54
CA PRO A 322 -7.11 -25.05 8.85
C PRO A 322 -6.48 -24.74 7.50
N TYR A 323 -5.53 -25.56 7.11
CA TYR A 323 -4.97 -25.45 5.77
C TYR A 323 -6.08 -25.55 4.69
N PRO A 324 -6.04 -24.75 3.65
CA PRO A 324 -5.00 -23.75 3.42
C PRO A 324 -5.26 -22.46 4.24
N SER A 325 -4.19 -21.78 4.58
CA SER A 325 -4.27 -20.49 5.24
C SER A 325 -5.03 -19.47 4.40
N TYR A 326 -5.43 -18.37 5.00
CA TYR A 326 -6.30 -17.34 4.40
C TYR A 326 -7.73 -17.80 4.10
N ASN A 327 -8.18 -18.88 4.74
CA ASN A 327 -9.57 -19.32 4.73
C ASN A 327 -10.08 -19.36 6.17
N ILE A 328 -11.08 -18.56 6.44
CA ILE A 328 -11.67 -18.43 7.77
C ILE A 328 -13.18 -18.69 7.70
N HIS A 329 -13.72 -19.41 8.66
CA HIS A 329 -15.16 -19.58 8.82
C HIS A 329 -15.69 -18.79 10.00
N ASP A 330 -14.84 -18.56 11.01
CA ASP A 330 -15.16 -17.84 12.23
C ASP A 330 -13.90 -17.27 12.86
N TYR A 331 -13.94 -16.03 13.33
CA TYR A 331 -12.83 -15.41 14.04
C TYR A 331 -12.66 -15.93 15.49
N TRP A 332 -13.68 -16.51 16.06
CA TRP A 332 -13.71 -16.99 17.44
C TRP A 332 -13.10 -18.38 17.60
N ASP A 333 -12.99 -19.13 16.54
CA ASP A 333 -12.38 -20.45 16.55
C ASP A 333 -10.86 -20.33 16.61
N ILE A 334 -10.27 -20.78 17.74
CA ILE A 334 -8.83 -20.74 17.97
C ILE A 334 -8.17 -22.06 17.58
N ASP A 335 -8.90 -23.15 17.59
CA ASP A 335 -8.36 -24.45 17.22
C ASP A 335 -7.96 -24.46 15.74
N THR A 336 -6.81 -25.05 15.46
CA THR A 336 -6.31 -25.23 14.10
C THR A 336 -6.12 -26.72 13.82
N SER A 337 -6.08 -27.07 12.52
CA SER A 337 -5.72 -28.44 12.15
C SER A 337 -4.24 -28.78 12.40
N TYR A 338 -3.44 -27.83 12.89
CA TYR A 338 -2.01 -27.97 13.19
C TYR A 338 -1.68 -27.84 14.68
N GLY A 339 -2.68 -27.69 15.51
CA GLY A 339 -2.54 -27.64 16.95
C GLY A 339 -3.79 -27.12 17.66
N PRO A 340 -4.08 -27.58 18.88
CA PRO A 340 -5.19 -27.08 19.66
C PRO A 340 -4.92 -25.71 20.28
N LYS A 341 -5.96 -25.07 20.81
CA LYS A 341 -5.91 -23.76 21.48
C LYS A 341 -4.83 -23.69 22.55
N GLU A 342 -4.71 -24.73 23.38
CA GLU A 342 -3.72 -24.77 24.45
C GLU A 342 -2.28 -24.68 23.93
N MET A 343 -2.00 -25.26 22.78
CA MET A 343 -0.69 -25.19 22.13
C MET A 343 -0.41 -23.77 21.57
N MET A 344 -1.44 -23.09 21.08
CA MET A 344 -1.32 -21.68 20.68
C MET A 344 -1.02 -20.78 21.88
N ILE A 345 -1.68 -21.00 23.01
CA ILE A 345 -1.40 -20.28 24.27
C ILE A 345 0.03 -20.56 24.73
N ASP A 346 0.50 -21.80 24.64
CA ASP A 346 1.88 -22.13 24.99
C ASP A 346 2.88 -21.47 24.07
N LEU A 347 2.64 -21.43 22.74
CA LEU A 347 3.48 -20.70 21.79
C LEU A 347 3.66 -19.23 22.22
N VAL A 348 2.57 -18.54 22.55
CA VAL A 348 2.62 -17.14 22.99
C VAL A 348 3.44 -16.99 24.26
N LYS A 349 3.23 -17.84 25.26
CA LYS A 349 4.02 -17.85 26.51
C LYS A 349 5.51 -18.11 26.25
N GLN A 350 5.83 -19.04 25.38
CA GLN A 350 7.21 -19.36 25.00
C GLN A 350 7.88 -18.19 24.24
N CYS A 351 7.14 -17.50 23.38
CA CYS A 351 7.61 -16.27 22.73
C CYS A 351 7.91 -15.19 23.78
N HIS A 352 6.96 -14.89 24.66
CA HIS A 352 7.11 -13.86 25.69
C HIS A 352 8.27 -14.15 26.65
N SER A 353 8.45 -15.42 27.06
CA SER A 353 9.56 -15.82 27.92
C SER A 353 10.94 -15.54 27.31
N ARG A 354 11.01 -15.45 26.00
CA ARG A 354 12.21 -15.13 25.21
C ARG A 354 12.30 -13.65 24.80
N GLY A 355 11.34 -12.83 25.21
CA GLY A 355 11.23 -11.44 24.77
C GLY A 355 10.90 -11.30 23.29
N ILE A 356 10.19 -12.26 22.71
CA ILE A 356 9.66 -12.23 21.36
C ILE A 356 8.19 -11.80 21.44
N LYS A 357 7.82 -10.77 20.71
CA LYS A 357 6.43 -10.37 20.47
C LYS A 357 5.80 -11.30 19.46
N ILE A 358 4.48 -11.47 19.52
CA ILE A 358 3.75 -12.28 18.56
C ILE A 358 2.48 -11.56 18.10
N ILE A 359 2.30 -11.46 16.79
CA ILE A 359 1.13 -10.88 16.15
C ILE A 359 0.49 -11.91 15.23
N LEU A 360 -0.83 -11.87 15.12
CA LEU A 360 -1.58 -12.73 14.20
C LEU A 360 -1.90 -12.00 12.91
N ASP A 361 -1.75 -12.70 11.81
CA ASP A 361 -2.32 -12.30 10.53
C ASP A 361 -3.82 -12.66 10.53
N ILE A 362 -4.69 -11.69 10.24
CA ILE A 362 -6.14 -11.83 10.31
C ILE A 362 -6.80 -11.26 9.05
N LEU A 363 -7.68 -12.07 8.46
CA LEU A 363 -8.38 -11.72 7.25
C LEU A 363 -9.50 -10.73 7.50
N LEU A 364 -9.70 -9.84 6.52
CA LEU A 364 -10.79 -8.86 6.49
C LEU A 364 -11.77 -9.07 5.34
N HIS A 365 -11.36 -9.79 4.30
CA HIS A 365 -12.07 -9.78 3.04
C HIS A 365 -13.27 -10.72 2.95
N GLY A 366 -13.36 -11.73 3.81
CA GLY A 366 -14.55 -12.58 3.78
C GLY A 366 -14.41 -13.88 4.55
N VAL A 367 -15.43 -14.71 4.44
CA VAL A 367 -15.59 -15.96 5.18
C VAL A 367 -16.00 -17.09 4.23
N LEU A 368 -15.67 -18.32 4.64
CA LEU A 368 -16.11 -19.54 3.99
C LEU A 368 -16.90 -20.40 4.97
N ASP A 369 -17.65 -21.36 4.45
CA ASP A 369 -18.33 -22.36 5.26
C ASP A 369 -17.31 -23.32 5.89
N LYS A 370 -17.52 -23.68 7.16
CA LYS A 370 -16.62 -24.55 7.93
C LYS A 370 -16.44 -25.92 7.27
N GLU A 371 -17.50 -26.51 6.77
CA GLU A 371 -17.46 -27.83 6.16
C GLU A 371 -16.75 -27.80 4.80
N ILE A 372 -16.83 -26.68 4.06
CA ILE A 372 -16.05 -26.47 2.83
C ILE A 372 -14.56 -26.42 3.15
N ILE A 373 -14.17 -25.62 4.13
CA ILE A 373 -12.76 -25.52 4.56
C ILE A 373 -12.22 -26.88 4.99
N LYS A 374 -13.00 -27.61 5.77
CA LYS A 374 -12.64 -28.94 6.28
C LYS A 374 -12.48 -29.95 5.14
N ARG A 375 -13.43 -29.99 4.19
CA ARG A 375 -13.33 -30.86 3.00
C ARG A 375 -12.11 -30.52 2.16
N ALA A 376 -11.78 -29.25 1.98
CA ALA A 376 -10.59 -28.84 1.27
C ALA A 376 -9.31 -29.27 1.98
N ALA A 377 -9.25 -29.09 3.29
CA ALA A 377 -8.12 -29.56 4.11
C ALA A 377 -7.94 -31.08 4.02
N ASP A 378 -9.02 -31.85 4.11
CA ASP A 378 -9.00 -33.29 3.96
C ASP A 378 -8.60 -33.71 2.52
N GLY A 379 -9.09 -33.01 1.52
CA GLY A 379 -8.73 -33.23 0.12
C GLY A 379 -7.25 -33.01 -0.16
N VAL A 380 -6.64 -32.02 0.49
CA VAL A 380 -5.19 -31.77 0.39
C VAL A 380 -4.38 -32.82 1.13
N ARG A 381 -4.81 -33.26 2.32
CA ARG A 381 -4.05 -34.19 3.15
C ARG A 381 -4.23 -35.64 2.77
N ASN A 382 -5.44 -36.06 2.48
CA ASN A 382 -5.83 -37.46 2.41
C ASN A 382 -6.67 -37.82 1.16
N GLY A 383 -7.07 -36.84 0.37
CA GLY A 383 -7.99 -36.99 -0.73
C GLY A 383 -7.32 -36.95 -2.12
N PRO A 384 -8.07 -36.56 -3.15
CA PRO A 384 -7.62 -36.57 -4.55
C PRO A 384 -6.36 -35.73 -4.79
N TYR A 385 -6.13 -34.72 -3.97
CA TYR A 385 -5.00 -33.77 -4.10
C TYR A 385 -3.81 -34.12 -3.20
N ALA A 386 -3.87 -35.19 -2.43
CA ALA A 386 -2.80 -35.59 -1.51
C ALA A 386 -1.45 -35.79 -2.23
N HIS A 387 -1.50 -36.28 -3.47
CA HIS A 387 -0.33 -36.45 -4.33
C HIS A 387 0.40 -35.14 -4.61
N LEU A 388 -0.29 -34.01 -4.58
CA LEU A 388 0.29 -32.70 -4.84
C LEU A 388 1.06 -32.14 -3.63
N VAL A 389 1.00 -32.82 -2.50
CA VAL A 389 1.78 -32.50 -1.30
C VAL A 389 3.10 -33.28 -1.27
N SER A 390 3.26 -34.27 -2.18
CA SER A 390 4.50 -35.03 -2.29
C SER A 390 5.59 -34.28 -3.07
N ALA A 391 6.84 -34.49 -2.68
CA ALA A 391 7.97 -33.86 -3.35
C ALA A 391 8.08 -34.28 -4.84
N ASP A 392 7.68 -35.52 -5.17
CA ASP A 392 7.82 -36.06 -6.53
C ASP A 392 6.88 -35.42 -7.54
N THR A 393 5.71 -34.96 -7.09
CA THR A 393 4.73 -34.29 -7.94
C THR A 393 4.89 -32.77 -7.93
N ALA A 394 5.57 -32.25 -6.95
CA ALA A 394 5.82 -30.84 -6.80
C ALA A 394 6.67 -30.25 -7.92
N ASP A 395 7.67 -31.00 -8.39
CA ASP A 395 8.55 -30.55 -9.49
C ASP A 395 7.78 -30.38 -10.80
N SER A 396 6.88 -31.31 -11.13
CA SER A 396 6.03 -31.20 -12.33
C SER A 396 5.02 -30.07 -12.21
N PHE A 397 4.66 -29.70 -11.01
CA PHE A 397 3.68 -28.68 -10.72
C PHE A 397 4.24 -27.26 -10.82
N ALA A 398 5.49 -27.10 -10.43
CA ALA A 398 6.18 -25.83 -10.51
C ALA A 398 6.83 -25.56 -11.87
N ALA A 399 6.82 -26.55 -12.77
CA ALA A 399 7.51 -26.46 -14.06
C ALA A 399 6.92 -25.39 -14.98
N ASP A 400 5.62 -25.10 -14.87
CA ASP A 400 4.97 -24.06 -15.65
C ASP A 400 4.34 -22.99 -14.78
N VAL A 401 5.16 -22.05 -14.32
CA VAL A 401 4.74 -20.89 -13.52
C VAL A 401 3.87 -19.91 -14.32
N ASN A 402 3.80 -20.06 -15.64
CA ASN A 402 2.95 -19.26 -16.51
C ASN A 402 1.60 -19.94 -16.76
N ASP A 403 1.46 -21.19 -16.37
CA ASP A 403 0.17 -21.89 -16.42
C ASP A 403 -0.67 -21.46 -15.21
N TRP A 404 -1.63 -20.61 -15.49
CA TRP A 404 -2.51 -20.03 -14.49
C TRP A 404 -3.38 -21.06 -13.79
N ASP A 405 -3.82 -22.09 -14.50
CA ASP A 405 -4.64 -23.17 -13.94
C ASP A 405 -3.81 -24.00 -12.94
N ASN A 406 -2.60 -24.36 -13.30
CA ASN A 406 -1.66 -25.03 -12.38
C ASN A 406 -1.31 -24.15 -11.19
N TYR A 407 -1.18 -22.85 -11.40
CA TYR A 407 -0.96 -21.91 -10.31
C TYR A 407 -2.15 -21.89 -9.34
N LEU A 408 -3.35 -21.76 -9.83
CA LEU A 408 -4.57 -21.78 -9.00
C LEU A 408 -4.67 -23.10 -8.22
N ILE A 409 -4.37 -24.21 -8.85
CA ILE A 409 -4.32 -25.52 -8.21
C ILE A 409 -3.26 -25.53 -7.11
N ALA A 410 -2.08 -25.01 -7.36
CA ALA A 410 -1.01 -24.98 -6.39
C ALA A 410 -1.30 -24.06 -5.23
N TRP A 411 -1.71 -22.84 -5.52
CA TRP A 411 -1.92 -21.82 -4.51
C TRP A 411 -3.12 -22.11 -3.62
N SER A 412 -4.11 -22.70 -4.21
CA SER A 412 -5.36 -22.93 -3.52
C SER A 412 -6.06 -24.15 -4.09
N ARG A 413 -5.50 -25.32 -3.81
CA ARG A 413 -6.17 -26.54 -4.20
C ARG A 413 -7.58 -26.66 -3.72
N HIS A 414 -7.82 -26.07 -2.56
CA HIS A 414 -9.12 -25.79 -2.04
C HIS A 414 -9.92 -24.86 -2.94
N ILE A 415 -9.29 -23.98 -3.73
CA ILE A 415 -10.04 -23.17 -4.71
C ILE A 415 -10.70 -24.05 -5.76
N LEU A 416 -10.12 -25.15 -6.17
CA LEU A 416 -10.79 -26.07 -7.07
C LEU A 416 -12.11 -26.56 -6.48
N ASP A 417 -12.14 -26.85 -5.18
CA ASP A 417 -13.35 -27.21 -4.49
C ASP A 417 -14.26 -26.00 -4.23
N PHE A 418 -13.67 -24.82 -4.01
CA PHE A 418 -14.41 -23.60 -3.73
C PHE A 418 -14.87 -22.90 -5.02
N GLU A 419 -14.09 -22.94 -6.07
CA GLU A 419 -14.43 -22.28 -7.34
C GLU A 419 -15.76 -22.77 -7.86
N LYS A 420 -16.04 -24.05 -7.77
CA LYS A 420 -17.35 -24.60 -8.06
C LYS A 420 -18.46 -23.93 -7.27
N TYR A 421 -18.26 -23.75 -5.97
CA TYR A 421 -19.24 -23.13 -5.09
C TYR A 421 -19.28 -21.62 -5.22
N TRP A 422 -18.22 -21.05 -5.70
CA TRP A 422 -18.06 -19.61 -5.86
C TRP A 422 -18.77 -19.08 -7.13
N TYR A 423 -18.51 -19.72 -8.27
CA TYR A 423 -19.04 -19.30 -9.56
C TYR A 423 -20.43 -19.84 -9.85
N GLU A 424 -20.75 -21.01 -9.38
CA GLU A 424 -22.02 -21.68 -9.66
C GLU A 424 -23.15 -21.35 -8.67
N GLY A 425 -22.93 -20.38 -7.78
CA GLY A 425 -23.95 -20.01 -6.79
C GLY A 425 -24.27 -21.14 -5.83
N SER A 426 -23.26 -21.73 -5.20
CA SER A 426 -23.37 -22.84 -4.26
C SER A 426 -24.51 -22.66 -3.28
N PRO A 427 -25.32 -23.68 -3.05
CA PRO A 427 -26.31 -23.70 -1.97
C PRO A 427 -25.65 -23.73 -0.57
N GLU A 428 -24.36 -24.08 -0.47
CA GLU A 428 -23.63 -24.10 0.78
C GLU A 428 -23.13 -22.69 1.11
N ILE A 429 -23.93 -21.96 1.83
CA ILE A 429 -23.65 -20.61 2.30
C ILE A 429 -23.09 -20.72 3.71
N SER A 430 -22.08 -19.92 4.05
CA SER A 430 -21.61 -19.78 5.42
C SER A 430 -22.78 -19.50 6.36
N SER A 431 -22.80 -20.10 7.55
CA SER A 431 -23.80 -19.82 8.57
C SER A 431 -23.89 -18.32 8.89
N LEU A 432 -22.76 -17.61 8.87
CA LEU A 432 -22.72 -16.15 9.02
C LEU A 432 -23.50 -15.41 7.93
N VAL A 433 -23.45 -15.89 6.69
CA VAL A 433 -24.24 -15.28 5.59
C VAL A 433 -25.74 -15.46 5.81
N ALA A 434 -26.14 -16.61 6.32
CA ALA A 434 -27.56 -16.90 6.62
C ALA A 434 -28.08 -16.13 7.84
N GLU A 435 -27.25 -16.00 8.86
CA GLU A 435 -27.59 -15.31 10.12
C GLU A 435 -27.51 -13.79 9.98
N HIS A 436 -26.56 -13.29 9.18
CA HIS A 436 -26.25 -11.88 9.02
C HIS A 436 -26.15 -11.48 7.53
N PRO A 437 -27.24 -11.58 6.77
CA PRO A 437 -27.23 -11.37 5.32
C PRO A 437 -26.80 -9.96 4.90
N ASP A 438 -26.92 -8.98 5.76
CA ASP A 438 -26.55 -7.57 5.59
C ASP A 438 -25.06 -7.27 5.82
N TRP A 439 -24.29 -8.25 6.30
CA TRP A 439 -22.84 -8.10 6.50
C TRP A 439 -22.01 -8.30 5.23
N PHE A 440 -22.64 -8.66 4.14
CA PHE A 440 -21.93 -9.10 2.94
C PHE A 440 -22.22 -8.21 1.73
N TYR A 441 -21.21 -8.05 0.89
CA TYR A 441 -21.39 -7.40 -0.41
C TYR A 441 -22.30 -8.24 -1.31
N ARG A 442 -23.17 -7.56 -2.05
CA ARG A 442 -24.11 -8.20 -2.96
C ARG A 442 -24.18 -7.49 -4.29
N ASP A 443 -24.36 -8.26 -5.35
CA ASP A 443 -24.61 -7.73 -6.70
C ASP A 443 -26.05 -7.20 -6.84
N SER A 444 -26.36 -6.69 -8.03
CA SER A 444 -27.69 -6.17 -8.36
C SER A 444 -28.79 -7.24 -8.34
N ALA A 445 -28.42 -8.52 -8.48
CA ALA A 445 -29.32 -9.68 -8.38
C ALA A 445 -29.43 -10.21 -6.94
N ASN A 446 -28.82 -9.53 -5.96
CA ASN A 446 -28.79 -9.89 -4.56
C ASN A 446 -27.93 -11.13 -4.22
N ASN A 447 -27.02 -11.54 -5.10
CA ASN A 447 -26.06 -12.61 -4.81
C ASN A 447 -24.88 -12.09 -3.98
N VAL A 448 -24.45 -12.85 -2.98
CA VAL A 448 -23.26 -12.52 -2.20
C VAL A 448 -22.02 -12.60 -3.07
N GLN A 449 -21.22 -11.54 -3.03
CA GLN A 449 -20.02 -11.42 -3.84
C GLN A 449 -18.75 -11.76 -3.06
N GLY A 450 -17.63 -11.86 -3.78
CA GLY A 450 -16.30 -12.06 -3.25
C GLY A 450 -15.34 -12.62 -4.29
N VAL A 451 -14.10 -12.87 -3.90
CA VAL A 451 -13.09 -13.44 -4.78
C VAL A 451 -12.96 -14.95 -4.55
N TYR A 452 -12.49 -15.37 -3.41
CA TYR A 452 -12.42 -16.77 -2.98
C TYR A 452 -13.05 -16.98 -1.60
N THR A 453 -13.67 -15.95 -1.07
CA THR A 453 -14.46 -15.96 0.15
C THR A 453 -15.77 -15.22 -0.09
N LYS A 454 -16.74 -15.38 0.79
CA LYS A 454 -17.93 -14.52 0.78
C LYS A 454 -17.55 -13.20 1.41
N ALA A 455 -17.56 -12.13 0.61
CA ALA A 455 -16.97 -10.86 0.95
C ALA A 455 -17.78 -10.07 1.98
N PHE A 456 -17.14 -9.69 3.07
CA PHE A 456 -17.74 -8.80 4.06
C PHE A 456 -17.89 -7.37 3.51
N ASP A 457 -19.00 -6.74 3.86
CA ASP A 457 -19.13 -5.29 3.77
C ASP A 457 -18.47 -4.63 4.99
N ALA A 458 -17.22 -4.25 4.82
CA ALA A 458 -16.44 -3.62 5.90
C ALA A 458 -17.01 -2.28 6.37
N SER A 459 -17.96 -1.69 5.65
CA SER A 459 -18.69 -0.48 6.07
C SER A 459 -19.88 -0.79 7.00
N ASN A 460 -20.31 -2.04 7.08
CA ASN A 460 -21.42 -2.45 7.93
C ASN A 460 -21.00 -2.36 9.41
N ARG A 461 -21.81 -1.64 10.18
CA ARG A 461 -21.49 -1.30 11.56
C ARG A 461 -21.57 -2.50 12.51
N ASP A 462 -22.50 -3.40 12.26
CA ASP A 462 -22.70 -4.59 13.11
C ASP A 462 -21.60 -5.62 12.83
N TRP A 463 -21.20 -5.78 11.57
CA TRP A 463 -20.02 -6.56 11.23
C TRP A 463 -18.75 -5.98 11.88
N GLN A 464 -18.57 -4.65 11.84
CA GLN A 464 -17.45 -4.01 12.53
C GLN A 464 -17.44 -4.31 14.04
N ASN A 465 -18.61 -4.29 14.69
CA ASN A 465 -18.72 -4.65 16.11
C ASN A 465 -18.28 -6.10 16.35
N TYR A 466 -18.78 -7.02 15.54
CA TYR A 466 -18.40 -8.44 15.59
C TYR A 466 -16.89 -8.64 15.44
N PHE A 467 -16.28 -7.98 14.44
CA PHE A 467 -14.84 -8.09 14.21
C PHE A 467 -14.01 -7.48 15.34
N ILE A 468 -14.41 -6.34 15.87
CA ILE A 468 -13.77 -5.70 17.03
C ILE A 468 -13.83 -6.63 18.27
N ASP A 469 -14.96 -7.24 18.52
CA ASP A 469 -15.13 -8.17 19.64
C ASP A 469 -14.31 -9.44 19.43
N ALA A 470 -14.21 -9.93 18.20
CA ALA A 470 -13.32 -11.06 17.87
C ALA A 470 -11.84 -10.72 18.10
N CYS A 471 -11.38 -9.55 17.68
CA CYS A 471 -10.01 -9.08 17.96
C CYS A 471 -9.75 -8.96 19.47
N ARG A 472 -10.72 -8.41 20.23
CA ARG A 472 -10.65 -8.33 21.69
C ARG A 472 -10.53 -9.73 22.31
N PHE A 473 -11.36 -10.65 21.86
CA PHE A 473 -11.33 -12.04 22.33
C PHE A 473 -9.98 -12.70 22.07
N LEU A 474 -9.47 -12.63 20.85
CA LEU A 474 -8.18 -13.24 20.48
C LEU A 474 -7.01 -12.65 21.28
N MET A 475 -6.99 -11.33 21.49
CA MET A 475 -5.96 -10.70 22.34
C MET A 475 -6.04 -11.14 23.78
N THR A 476 -7.24 -11.33 24.31
CA THR A 476 -7.45 -11.72 25.71
C THR A 476 -7.15 -13.20 25.94
N GLU A 477 -7.65 -14.06 25.05
CA GLU A 477 -7.50 -15.52 25.18
C GLU A 477 -6.07 -16.01 24.89
N LEU A 478 -5.40 -15.41 23.89
CA LEU A 478 -4.07 -15.83 23.48
C LEU A 478 -2.95 -14.97 24.06
N ASP A 479 -3.26 -13.79 24.60
CA ASP A 479 -2.28 -12.80 25.07
C ASP A 479 -1.31 -12.30 23.97
N ILE A 480 -1.74 -12.28 22.71
CA ILE A 480 -0.94 -11.79 21.60
C ILE A 480 -0.67 -10.28 21.66
N ASP A 481 0.32 -9.79 20.91
CA ASP A 481 0.77 -8.41 20.95
C ASP A 481 0.20 -7.55 19.82
N GLY A 482 -0.71 -8.06 19.02
CA GLY A 482 -1.38 -7.32 17.97
C GLY A 482 -1.74 -8.14 16.74
N PHE A 483 -2.04 -7.44 15.64
CA PHE A 483 -2.46 -8.06 14.38
C PHE A 483 -1.77 -7.42 13.18
N ARG A 484 -1.55 -8.25 12.16
CA ARG A 484 -1.44 -7.84 10.76
C ARG A 484 -2.80 -8.04 10.10
N PHE A 485 -3.38 -6.99 9.56
CA PHE A 485 -4.68 -7.03 8.89
C PHE A 485 -4.47 -7.28 7.41
N ASP A 486 -4.95 -8.43 6.97
CA ASP A 486 -4.86 -8.87 5.59
C ASP A 486 -5.86 -8.14 4.70
N ALA A 487 -5.44 -7.75 3.52
CA ALA A 487 -6.25 -7.25 2.42
C ALA A 487 -7.31 -6.17 2.80
N PRO A 488 -6.96 -5.09 3.53
CA PRO A 488 -7.94 -4.09 3.94
C PRO A 488 -8.56 -3.32 2.78
N SER A 489 -7.96 -3.38 1.61
CA SER A 489 -8.42 -2.72 0.38
C SER A 489 -8.73 -3.70 -0.76
N TYR A 490 -8.87 -4.98 -0.46
CA TYR A 490 -8.98 -6.02 -1.48
C TYR A 490 -10.38 -6.13 -2.10
N ASN A 491 -11.42 -6.01 -1.29
CA ASN A 491 -12.79 -6.06 -1.76
C ASN A 491 -13.23 -4.68 -2.27
N ASP A 492 -13.09 -4.47 -3.55
CA ASP A 492 -13.47 -3.22 -4.23
C ASP A 492 -14.84 -3.40 -4.90
N PHE A 493 -15.81 -3.87 -4.12
CA PHE A 493 -17.15 -4.12 -4.59
C PHE A 493 -18.09 -3.01 -4.16
N PRO A 494 -18.84 -2.41 -5.06
CA PRO A 494 -20.00 -1.61 -4.69
C PRO A 494 -21.08 -2.51 -4.13
N ASN A 495 -21.72 -2.05 -3.07
CA ASN A 495 -22.80 -2.79 -2.43
C ASN A 495 -24.17 -2.28 -2.89
N TRP A 496 -24.83 -3.06 -3.72
CA TRP A 496 -26.17 -2.77 -4.25
C TRP A 496 -27.29 -3.41 -3.43
N SER A 497 -26.97 -4.13 -2.37
CA SER A 497 -27.94 -4.85 -1.56
C SER A 497 -28.93 -3.92 -0.89
N VAL A 498 -30.17 -4.37 -0.81
CA VAL A 498 -31.20 -3.72 0.01
C VAL A 498 -30.88 -3.78 1.51
N TRP A 499 -29.99 -4.66 1.93
CA TRP A 499 -29.56 -4.85 3.31
C TRP A 499 -28.57 -3.79 3.75
N SER A 500 -27.65 -3.42 2.88
CA SER A 500 -26.66 -2.38 3.13
C SER A 500 -27.05 -1.12 2.37
N ARG A 501 -27.89 -0.34 2.98
CA ARG A 501 -28.31 0.94 2.43
C ARG A 501 -27.28 2.00 2.77
N GLY A 502 -26.75 2.64 1.80
CA GLY A 502 -25.77 3.68 1.97
C GLY A 502 -24.82 3.68 0.80
N ARG A 503 -23.61 4.03 1.09
CA ARG A 503 -22.57 4.10 0.08
C ARG A 503 -22.14 2.71 -0.33
N ALA A 504 -22.16 2.44 -1.62
CA ALA A 504 -21.45 1.31 -2.18
C ALA A 504 -19.97 1.67 -2.11
N GLY A 505 -19.32 1.24 -1.07
CA GLY A 505 -17.92 1.58 -0.84
C GLY A 505 -17.03 0.40 -1.09
N ALA A 506 -15.80 0.68 -1.51
CA ALA A 506 -14.72 -0.26 -1.44
C ALA A 506 -14.45 -0.65 0.02
N SER A 507 -13.99 -1.86 0.25
CA SER A 507 -13.61 -2.32 1.59
C SER A 507 -12.57 -1.41 2.26
N ALA A 508 -11.71 -0.76 1.48
CA ALA A 508 -10.76 0.21 1.96
C ALA A 508 -11.39 1.31 2.81
N LEU A 509 -12.50 1.88 2.37
CA LEU A 509 -13.19 2.94 3.11
C LEU A 509 -13.89 2.41 4.36
N GLY A 510 -14.50 1.24 4.27
CA GLY A 510 -15.07 0.55 5.41
C GLY A 510 -14.03 0.21 6.45
N CYS A 511 -12.87 -0.28 6.01
CA CYS A 511 -11.74 -0.61 6.88
C CYS A 511 -11.13 0.63 7.55
N LEU A 512 -11.08 1.79 6.89
CA LEU A 512 -10.66 3.04 7.57
C LEU A 512 -11.52 3.32 8.80
N GLY A 513 -12.86 3.28 8.65
CA GLY A 513 -13.79 3.46 9.76
C GLY A 513 -13.74 2.35 10.82
N LEU A 514 -13.50 1.10 10.40
CA LEU A 514 -13.27 -0.02 11.31
C LEU A 514 -12.04 0.23 12.18
N PHE A 515 -10.91 0.60 11.58
CA PHE A 515 -9.65 0.73 12.30
C PHE A 515 -9.62 1.93 13.25
N GLU A 516 -10.32 3.02 12.93
CA GLU A 516 -10.53 4.11 13.88
C GLU A 516 -11.21 3.66 15.18
N ARG A 517 -12.14 2.71 15.06
CA ARG A 517 -12.86 2.13 16.20
C ARG A 517 -12.09 1.04 16.91
N LEU A 518 -11.37 0.22 16.17
CA LEU A 518 -10.61 -0.92 16.69
C LEU A 518 -9.39 -0.46 17.50
N ARG A 519 -8.66 0.55 17.01
CA ARG A 519 -7.43 1.01 17.63
C ARG A 519 -7.58 1.31 19.13
N PRO A 520 -8.51 2.17 19.60
CA PRO A 520 -8.66 2.44 21.03
C PRO A 520 -9.00 1.19 21.84
N VAL A 521 -9.72 0.23 21.28
CA VAL A 521 -10.03 -1.04 21.93
C VAL A 521 -8.77 -1.86 22.16
N MET A 522 -7.98 -2.05 21.11
CA MET A 522 -6.71 -2.79 21.22
C MET A 522 -5.74 -2.14 22.20
N LYS A 523 -5.55 -0.82 22.10
CA LYS A 523 -4.67 -0.07 23.01
C LYS A 523 -5.14 -0.06 24.45
N SER A 524 -6.43 -0.24 24.71
CA SER A 524 -6.96 -0.40 26.07
C SER A 524 -6.65 -1.78 26.69
N ILE A 525 -6.48 -2.82 25.87
CA ILE A 525 -6.10 -4.16 26.33
C ILE A 525 -4.59 -4.22 26.58
N LYS A 526 -3.81 -3.81 25.55
CA LYS A 526 -2.35 -3.68 25.63
C LYS A 526 -1.94 -2.36 25.00
N SER A 527 -1.41 -1.42 25.79
CA SER A 527 -1.03 -0.10 25.31
C SER A 527 0.08 -0.14 24.23
N ASP A 528 0.91 -1.19 24.25
CA ASP A 528 1.98 -1.45 23.29
C ASP A 528 1.60 -2.48 22.21
N SER A 529 0.30 -2.75 22.02
CA SER A 529 -0.17 -3.60 20.92
C SER A 529 0.08 -2.98 19.55
N LEU A 530 0.33 -3.82 18.56
CA LEU A 530 0.60 -3.42 17.17
C LEU A 530 -0.65 -3.53 16.30
N LEU A 531 -0.95 -2.43 15.57
CA LEU A 531 -1.86 -2.45 14.42
C LEU A 531 -1.03 -2.30 13.15
N TYR A 532 -1.06 -3.33 12.34
CA TYR A 532 -0.24 -3.46 11.13
C TYR A 532 -1.12 -3.88 9.95
N THR A 533 -1.03 -3.20 8.81
CA THR A 533 -1.77 -3.60 7.61
C THR A 533 -0.86 -4.07 6.50
N GLU A 534 -1.40 -4.95 5.69
CA GLU A 534 -0.96 -5.18 4.33
C GLU A 534 -0.89 -3.86 3.54
N PRO A 535 -0.18 -3.80 2.38
CA PRO A 535 -0.04 -2.57 1.61
C PRO A 535 -1.35 -1.84 1.40
N SER A 536 -1.33 -0.58 1.76
CA SER A 536 -2.50 0.29 1.74
C SER A 536 -2.06 1.75 1.59
N GLY A 537 -2.96 2.59 1.11
CA GLY A 537 -2.70 4.00 0.89
C GLY A 537 -2.43 4.78 2.19
N HIS A 538 -1.99 6.02 2.02
CA HIS A 538 -1.60 6.89 3.14
C HIS A 538 -2.74 7.19 4.14
N ALA A 539 -4.01 7.09 3.74
CA ALA A 539 -5.14 7.26 4.64
C ALA A 539 -5.16 6.24 5.79
N PHE A 540 -4.66 5.02 5.55
CA PHE A 540 -4.58 4.00 6.60
C PHE A 540 -3.57 4.33 7.69
N ARG A 541 -2.60 5.23 7.41
CA ARG A 541 -1.62 5.67 8.41
C ARG A 541 -2.25 6.34 9.62
N GLN A 542 -3.48 6.82 9.50
CA GLN A 542 -4.24 7.43 10.59
C GLN A 542 -4.48 6.47 11.77
N SER A 543 -4.72 5.20 11.50
CA SER A 543 -5.06 4.22 12.52
C SER A 543 -4.04 3.10 12.68
N MET A 544 -3.09 2.98 11.75
CA MET A 544 -2.11 1.92 11.72
C MET A 544 -0.76 2.39 12.24
N ASP A 545 -0.19 1.62 13.15
CA ASP A 545 1.19 1.85 13.61
C ASP A 545 2.19 1.52 12.51
N LEU A 546 1.85 0.57 11.64
CA LEU A 546 2.75 0.02 10.65
C LEU A 546 2.00 -0.40 9.40
N ASN A 547 2.61 -0.26 8.24
CA ASN A 547 2.30 -1.01 7.03
C ASN A 547 3.57 -1.26 6.22
N TYR A 548 3.52 -2.15 5.25
CA TYR A 548 4.62 -2.40 4.33
C TYR A 548 4.22 -2.05 2.90
N ASN A 549 5.14 -2.23 1.95
CA ASN A 549 4.94 -1.82 0.58
C ASN A 549 5.38 -2.92 -0.38
N TYR A 550 4.49 -3.39 -1.25
CA TYR A 550 4.82 -4.36 -2.29
C TYR A 550 5.81 -3.85 -3.33
N ASP A 551 5.97 -2.55 -3.49
CA ASP A 551 6.94 -2.02 -4.44
C ASP A 551 8.37 -2.48 -4.14
N GLU A 552 8.70 -2.76 -2.87
CA GLU A 552 10.03 -3.24 -2.48
C GLU A 552 10.41 -4.55 -3.17
N GLN A 553 9.46 -5.40 -3.47
CA GLN A 553 9.66 -6.65 -4.21
C GLN A 553 10.19 -6.38 -5.64
N TRP A 554 9.65 -5.36 -6.30
CA TRP A 554 10.08 -4.95 -7.64
C TRP A 554 11.41 -4.22 -7.59
N LEU A 555 11.63 -3.39 -6.57
CA LEU A 555 12.84 -2.63 -6.38
C LEU A 555 14.06 -3.53 -6.23
N VAL A 556 13.98 -4.58 -5.41
CA VAL A 556 15.08 -5.53 -5.25
C VAL A 556 15.39 -6.25 -6.56
N THR A 557 14.36 -6.62 -7.33
CA THR A 557 14.55 -7.27 -8.63
C THR A 557 15.22 -6.34 -9.62
N ALA A 558 14.78 -5.08 -9.73
CA ALA A 558 15.34 -4.10 -10.64
C ALA A 558 16.83 -3.79 -10.35
N ILE A 559 17.24 -3.83 -9.08
CA ILE A 559 18.62 -3.59 -8.69
C ILE A 559 19.52 -4.79 -9.04
N CYS A 560 19.04 -6.00 -8.76
CA CYS A 560 19.86 -7.21 -8.88
C CYS A 560 19.81 -7.86 -10.26
N ASP A 561 18.73 -7.66 -11.03
CA ASP A 561 18.56 -8.22 -12.36
C ASP A 561 18.49 -7.12 -13.44
N PRO A 562 19.57 -6.93 -14.23
CA PRO A 562 19.55 -5.96 -15.32
C PRO A 562 18.44 -6.18 -16.35
N ASN A 563 17.95 -7.42 -16.53
CA ASN A 563 16.89 -7.72 -17.49
C ASN A 563 15.50 -7.31 -16.98
N ALA A 564 15.34 -7.12 -15.69
CA ALA A 564 14.09 -6.66 -15.08
C ALA A 564 13.96 -5.12 -15.07
N ARG A 565 14.96 -4.39 -15.58
CA ARG A 565 15.01 -2.94 -15.55
C ARG A 565 14.11 -2.32 -16.61
N SER A 566 13.36 -1.33 -16.21
CA SER A 566 12.60 -0.47 -17.13
C SER A 566 13.40 0.80 -17.45
N PRO A 567 13.31 1.36 -18.65
CA PRO A 567 14.02 2.60 -19.01
C PRO A 567 13.71 3.80 -18.10
N TRP A 568 12.53 3.78 -17.48
CA TRP A 568 12.04 4.84 -16.58
C TRP A 568 11.99 4.42 -15.12
N GLY A 569 12.13 3.12 -14.84
CA GLY A 569 12.11 2.57 -13.49
C GLY A 569 13.43 2.72 -12.77
N ILE A 570 13.44 2.34 -11.50
CA ILE A 570 14.65 2.19 -10.71
C ILE A 570 15.54 1.14 -11.38
N SER A 571 16.79 1.49 -11.60
CA SER A 571 17.73 0.65 -12.31
C SER A 571 19.05 0.46 -11.59
N ASN A 572 19.28 1.19 -10.51
CA ASN A 572 20.53 1.15 -9.76
C ASN A 572 20.29 1.49 -8.27
N ALA A 573 21.32 1.36 -7.48
CA ALA A 573 21.24 1.52 -6.04
C ALA A 573 21.05 2.98 -5.60
N LYS A 574 21.57 3.95 -6.34
CA LYS A 574 21.35 5.38 -6.08
C LYS A 574 19.89 5.79 -6.36
N ASP A 575 19.30 5.27 -7.45
CA ASP A 575 17.88 5.47 -7.74
C ASP A 575 16.99 4.95 -6.59
N LEU A 576 17.38 3.83 -5.95
CA LEU A 576 16.67 3.29 -4.80
C LEU A 576 16.67 4.25 -3.61
N ALA A 577 17.82 4.87 -3.30
CA ALA A 577 17.91 5.87 -2.23
C ALA A 577 16.96 7.06 -2.50
N GLY A 578 16.96 7.57 -3.72
CA GLY A 578 16.05 8.65 -4.14
C GLY A 578 14.58 8.25 -4.09
N TRP A 579 14.26 7.00 -4.42
CA TRP A 579 12.90 6.50 -4.32
C TRP A 579 12.39 6.47 -2.87
N PHE A 580 13.20 5.98 -1.93
CA PHE A 580 12.83 5.98 -0.52
C PHE A 580 12.68 7.39 0.03
N GLU A 581 13.57 8.31 -0.35
CA GLU A 581 13.47 9.72 0.02
C GLU A 581 12.13 10.32 -0.43
N SER A 582 11.81 10.23 -1.72
CA SER A 582 10.56 10.75 -2.31
C SER A 582 9.34 10.18 -1.65
N ARG A 583 9.32 8.85 -1.45
CA ARG A 583 8.18 8.17 -0.86
C ARG A 583 7.94 8.60 0.58
N ASN A 584 8.99 8.68 1.38
CA ASN A 584 8.87 9.02 2.78
C ASN A 584 8.38 10.47 2.99
N LEU A 585 8.76 11.39 2.09
CA LEU A 585 8.25 12.76 2.11
C LEU A 585 6.74 12.86 1.83
N MET A 586 6.15 11.83 1.18
CA MET A 586 4.72 11.78 0.84
C MET A 586 3.86 11.04 1.86
N LEU A 587 4.43 10.58 2.96
CA LEU A 587 3.69 9.95 4.05
C LEU A 587 3.41 10.97 5.17
N PRO A 588 2.34 10.78 5.96
CA PRO A 588 2.15 11.56 7.18
C PRO A 588 3.40 11.48 8.06
N ARG A 589 3.81 12.58 8.63
CA ARG A 589 4.99 12.62 9.52
C ARG A 589 4.86 11.61 10.66
N GLY A 590 5.93 10.88 10.94
CA GLY A 590 5.95 9.82 11.95
C GLY A 590 5.42 8.47 11.47
N SER A 591 5.07 8.33 10.18
CA SER A 591 4.70 7.03 9.60
C SER A 591 5.83 6.02 9.66
N ILE A 592 5.53 4.80 10.10
CA ILE A 592 6.47 3.69 10.17
C ILE A 592 6.15 2.68 9.07
N THR A 593 7.16 2.24 8.34
CA THR A 593 7.03 1.25 7.27
C THR A 593 7.87 0.03 7.57
N ALA A 594 7.30 -1.17 7.44
CA ALA A 594 8.05 -2.41 7.45
C ALA A 594 8.72 -2.61 6.09
N HIS A 595 9.98 -3.04 6.11
CA HIS A 595 10.78 -3.31 4.95
C HIS A 595 11.07 -4.79 4.81
N HIS A 596 11.16 -5.28 3.58
CA HIS A 596 11.39 -6.71 3.31
C HIS A 596 12.09 -6.92 1.98
N ILE A 597 12.75 -8.05 1.83
CA ILE A 597 13.27 -8.53 0.54
C ILE A 597 12.47 -9.73 0.03
N ASP A 598 11.94 -10.52 0.95
CA ASP A 598 11.04 -11.63 0.74
C ASP A 598 9.84 -11.54 1.69
N SER A 599 8.66 -11.91 1.21
CA SER A 599 7.45 -12.16 2.00
C SER A 599 6.80 -13.45 1.50
N HIS A 600 5.79 -13.94 2.21
CA HIS A 600 4.99 -15.05 1.71
C HIS A 600 4.39 -14.74 0.33
N ASP A 601 3.92 -13.51 0.09
CA ASP A 601 3.37 -13.09 -1.19
C ASP A 601 4.43 -13.10 -2.29
N THR A 602 5.63 -12.57 -2.03
CA THR A 602 6.74 -12.58 -2.98
C THR A 602 7.07 -13.99 -3.41
N PHE A 603 7.13 -14.90 -2.45
CA PHE A 603 7.46 -16.29 -2.70
C PHE A 603 6.36 -16.99 -3.52
N TRP A 604 5.09 -16.68 -3.26
CA TRP A 604 3.96 -17.39 -3.84
C TRP A 604 3.54 -16.92 -5.23
N TRP A 605 3.88 -15.71 -5.61
CA TRP A 605 3.49 -15.20 -6.91
C TRP A 605 4.19 -15.94 -8.06
N PRO A 606 3.47 -16.37 -9.10
CA PRO A 606 4.02 -17.15 -10.23
C PRO A 606 5.10 -16.41 -11.00
N SER A 607 4.95 -15.08 -11.17
CA SER A 607 5.92 -14.23 -11.87
C SER A 607 7.31 -14.23 -11.23
N TRP A 608 7.46 -14.70 -10.00
CA TRP A 608 8.72 -14.77 -9.27
C TRP A 608 9.30 -16.18 -9.29
N GLY A 609 8.64 -17.13 -9.96
CA GLY A 609 9.08 -18.51 -10.10
C GLY A 609 9.05 -19.29 -8.80
N LYS A 610 8.32 -18.84 -7.77
CA LYS A 610 8.21 -19.48 -6.45
C LYS A 610 9.60 -19.76 -5.85
N LYS A 611 10.46 -18.75 -5.90
CA LYS A 611 11.86 -18.87 -5.50
C LYS A 611 12.18 -17.84 -4.43
N TRP A 612 12.99 -18.25 -3.49
CA TRP A 612 13.64 -17.34 -2.56
C TRP A 612 14.56 -16.36 -3.27
N ARG A 613 14.80 -15.19 -2.71
CA ARG A 613 15.78 -14.26 -3.28
C ARG A 613 17.18 -14.88 -3.43
N ARG A 614 17.57 -15.77 -2.52
CA ARG A 614 18.83 -16.54 -2.63
C ARG A 614 18.87 -17.52 -3.82
N GLU A 615 17.73 -17.87 -4.37
CA GLU A 615 17.62 -18.73 -5.57
C GLU A 615 17.50 -17.90 -6.85
N GLN A 616 17.10 -16.65 -6.73
CA GLN A 616 16.99 -15.70 -7.84
C GLN A 616 18.29 -14.91 -8.04
N PHE A 617 18.95 -14.53 -6.94
CA PHE A 617 20.13 -13.68 -6.94
C PHE A 617 21.29 -14.40 -6.29
N THR A 618 22.50 -13.87 -6.49
CA THR A 618 23.69 -14.39 -5.82
C THR A 618 23.67 -14.12 -4.32
N MET A 619 24.26 -14.97 -3.52
CA MET A 619 24.32 -14.78 -2.07
C MET A 619 24.96 -13.43 -1.64
N PRO A 620 26.01 -12.91 -2.30
CA PRO A 620 26.48 -11.55 -2.03
C PRO A 620 25.38 -10.49 -2.23
N GLN A 621 24.60 -10.56 -3.31
CA GLN A 621 23.49 -9.63 -3.54
C GLN A 621 22.41 -9.74 -2.44
N VAL A 622 22.05 -10.95 -2.03
CA VAL A 622 21.08 -11.16 -0.93
C VAL A 622 21.59 -10.55 0.38
N LYS A 623 22.87 -10.71 0.70
CA LYS A 623 23.49 -10.08 1.88
C LYS A 623 23.42 -8.55 1.82
N LEU A 624 23.69 -7.96 0.64
CA LEU A 624 23.61 -6.51 0.45
C LEU A 624 22.17 -6.00 0.55
N LEU A 625 21.22 -6.69 -0.08
CA LEU A 625 19.79 -6.36 0.05
C LEU A 625 19.35 -6.40 1.52
N THR A 626 19.73 -7.46 2.23
CA THR A 626 19.42 -7.58 3.66
C THR A 626 20.04 -6.45 4.47
N LEU A 627 21.31 -6.11 4.22
CA LEU A 627 22.00 -5.02 4.90
C LEU A 627 21.29 -3.67 4.66
N VAL A 628 20.88 -3.39 3.42
CA VAL A 628 20.19 -2.14 3.06
C VAL A 628 18.79 -2.12 3.64
N PHE A 629 17.95 -3.09 3.32
CA PHE A 629 16.52 -3.06 3.68
C PHE A 629 16.28 -3.21 5.19
N ALA A 630 17.10 -4.01 5.86
CA ALA A 630 16.99 -4.16 7.31
C ALA A 630 17.48 -2.93 8.10
N THR A 631 18.20 -2.02 7.47
CA THR A 631 18.66 -0.78 8.12
C THR A 631 17.85 0.46 7.72
N LEU A 632 16.83 0.30 6.90
CA LEU A 632 15.85 1.36 6.62
C LEU A 632 15.05 1.74 7.89
N PRO A 633 14.46 2.95 7.96
CA PRO A 633 13.62 3.36 9.09
C PRO A 633 12.39 2.47 9.22
N GLY A 634 12.19 1.89 10.41
CA GLY A 634 11.11 0.96 10.69
C GLY A 634 11.58 -0.50 10.81
N PRO A 635 10.68 -1.44 11.06
CA PRO A 635 11.03 -2.85 11.22
C PRO A 635 11.46 -3.50 9.90
N PHE A 636 12.20 -4.59 10.02
CA PHE A 636 12.54 -5.47 8.89
C PHE A 636 11.76 -6.78 9.03
N MET A 637 11.05 -7.17 8.00
CA MET A 637 10.28 -8.41 7.92
C MET A 637 11.00 -9.43 7.04
N MET A 638 10.99 -10.68 7.46
CA MET A 638 11.54 -11.80 6.70
C MET A 638 10.63 -13.00 6.78
N PHE A 639 10.26 -13.54 5.63
CA PHE A 639 9.52 -14.80 5.57
C PHE A 639 10.43 -15.96 5.93
N SER A 640 9.91 -16.87 6.76
CA SER A 640 10.64 -18.07 7.23
C SER A 640 11.26 -18.83 6.05
N GLY A 641 12.54 -19.14 6.14
CA GLY A 641 13.37 -19.72 5.07
C GLY A 641 14.18 -18.69 4.28
N GLY A 642 13.84 -17.41 4.32
CA GLY A 642 14.65 -16.32 3.72
C GLY A 642 15.99 -16.11 4.41
N GLU A 643 16.12 -16.54 5.67
CA GLU A 643 17.33 -16.43 6.49
C GLU A 643 18.47 -17.37 6.06
N ILE A 644 18.18 -18.41 5.27
CA ILE A 644 19.16 -19.43 4.92
C ILE A 644 20.35 -18.83 4.16
N GLY A 645 21.56 -19.02 4.71
CA GLY A 645 22.82 -18.51 4.15
C GLY A 645 23.20 -17.09 4.60
N ILE A 646 22.34 -16.43 5.40
CA ILE A 646 22.63 -15.11 5.98
C ILE A 646 22.48 -15.08 7.51
N GLU A 647 22.33 -16.23 8.15
CA GLU A 647 22.08 -16.37 9.60
C GLU A 647 23.14 -15.65 10.45
N SER A 648 24.38 -15.67 10.02
CA SER A 648 25.48 -15.01 10.73
C SER A 648 25.49 -13.48 10.62
N LEU A 649 24.78 -12.93 9.62
CA LEU A 649 24.66 -11.50 9.38
C LEU A 649 23.54 -10.88 10.20
N LEU A 650 22.43 -11.59 10.35
CA LEU A 650 21.19 -11.11 10.98
C LEU A 650 21.37 -10.60 12.43
N PRO A 651 22.10 -11.29 13.33
CA PRO A 651 22.31 -10.79 14.70
C PRO A 651 23.05 -9.46 14.74
N LYS A 652 24.02 -9.24 13.84
CA LYS A 652 24.78 -7.99 13.74
C LYS A 652 23.90 -6.84 13.27
N ILE A 653 23.06 -7.11 12.28
CA ILE A 653 22.07 -6.15 11.78
C ILE A 653 21.06 -5.83 12.89
N SER A 654 20.52 -6.83 13.59
CA SER A 654 19.60 -6.63 14.71
C SER A 654 20.20 -5.74 15.79
N SER A 655 21.45 -6.00 16.18
CA SER A 655 22.15 -5.15 17.16
C SER A 655 22.31 -3.71 16.67
N THR A 656 22.52 -3.49 15.37
CA THR A 656 22.59 -2.16 14.79
C THR A 656 21.21 -1.48 14.80
N LYS A 657 20.14 -2.21 14.49
CA LYS A 657 18.77 -1.67 14.55
C LYS A 657 18.39 -1.18 15.95
N GLN A 658 18.86 -1.84 16.99
CA GLN A 658 18.58 -1.41 18.37
C GLN A 658 19.18 -0.02 18.68
N LEU A 659 20.26 0.38 18.01
CA LEU A 659 20.80 1.72 18.16
C LEU A 659 19.81 2.79 17.70
N PHE A 660 18.97 2.48 16.71
CA PHE A 660 18.00 3.42 16.15
C PHE A 660 16.75 3.65 17.04
N LEU A 661 16.57 2.85 18.11
CA LEU A 661 15.46 3.02 19.05
C LEU A 661 15.63 4.27 19.94
N ASN A 662 16.86 4.72 20.17
CA ASN A 662 17.15 5.80 21.11
C ASN A 662 16.95 7.22 20.57
N GLY A 663 16.36 7.34 19.40
CA GLY A 663 16.05 8.61 18.73
C GLY A 663 16.98 8.90 17.56
N GLU A 664 16.39 9.32 16.48
CA GLU A 664 17.08 9.74 15.26
C GLU A 664 16.88 11.25 15.07
N ASP A 665 17.96 11.97 14.81
CA ASP A 665 17.90 13.37 14.37
C ASP A 665 17.57 13.50 12.87
N GLY A 666 17.08 12.40 12.26
CA GLY A 666 16.70 12.31 10.85
C GLY A 666 17.60 11.39 10.03
N ILE A 667 17.11 11.09 8.83
CA ILE A 667 17.83 10.30 7.83
C ILE A 667 18.27 11.20 6.68
N SER A 668 19.48 10.98 6.17
CA SER A 668 20.00 11.61 4.97
C SER A 668 20.24 10.57 3.89
N TRP A 669 19.62 10.77 2.76
CA TRP A 669 19.78 9.94 1.56
C TRP A 669 20.85 10.58 0.67
N TRP A 670 21.83 9.78 0.21
CA TRP A 670 22.93 10.30 -0.58
C TRP A 670 22.67 10.01 -2.06
N THR A 671 22.06 10.98 -2.74
CA THR A 671 21.65 10.89 -4.13
C THR A 671 22.45 11.80 -5.08
N GLN A 672 23.47 12.48 -4.58
CA GLN A 672 24.26 13.44 -5.32
C GLN A 672 25.01 12.80 -6.50
N ASP A 673 25.35 13.58 -7.51
CA ASP A 673 25.98 13.11 -8.76
C ASP A 673 27.34 12.43 -8.56
N TRP A 674 28.06 12.78 -7.49
CA TRP A 674 29.37 12.16 -7.17
C TRP A 674 29.24 10.79 -6.48
N ILE A 675 28.04 10.35 -6.07
CA ILE A 675 27.79 8.98 -5.65
C ILE A 675 27.68 8.09 -6.88
N PRO A 676 28.47 7.00 -6.97
CA PRO A 676 28.33 6.05 -8.07
C PRO A 676 26.92 5.46 -8.16
N ASP A 677 26.41 5.25 -9.36
CA ASP A 677 25.03 4.79 -9.57
C ASP A 677 24.72 3.45 -8.89
N ASP A 678 25.68 2.53 -8.89
CA ASP A 678 25.49 1.21 -8.28
C ASP A 678 25.76 1.19 -6.76
N VAL A 679 25.87 2.35 -6.11
CA VAL A 679 26.13 2.45 -4.68
C VAL A 679 24.94 3.06 -3.96
N PHE A 680 24.40 2.31 -3.02
CA PHE A 680 23.41 2.82 -2.06
C PHE A 680 24.12 3.42 -0.86
N VAL A 681 23.73 4.62 -0.45
CA VAL A 681 24.21 5.24 0.78
C VAL A 681 23.09 5.95 1.50
N GLN A 682 23.01 5.70 2.80
CA GLN A 682 22.21 6.49 3.74
C GLN A 682 23.01 6.76 5.00
N SER A 683 22.68 7.83 5.70
CA SER A 683 23.23 8.12 7.02
C SER A 683 22.17 8.59 7.99
N ARG A 684 22.40 8.30 9.28
CA ARG A 684 21.54 8.73 10.39
C ARG A 684 22.39 9.27 11.52
N THR A 685 21.91 10.30 12.21
CA THR A 685 22.58 10.83 13.39
C THR A 685 21.94 10.23 14.64
N ILE A 686 22.74 9.60 15.47
CA ILE A 686 22.32 8.94 16.70
C ILE A 686 23.32 9.31 17.79
N GLU A 687 22.89 9.92 18.89
CA GLU A 687 23.74 10.30 20.03
C GLU A 687 25.04 11.04 19.61
N GLY A 688 24.91 11.93 18.63
CA GLY A 688 26.04 12.73 18.13
C GLY A 688 27.00 11.98 17.19
N LYS A 689 26.72 10.74 16.84
CA LYS A 689 27.46 9.95 15.83
C LYS A 689 26.65 9.79 14.57
N ASN A 690 27.31 9.74 13.43
CA ASN A 690 26.67 9.37 12.16
C ASN A 690 26.82 7.86 11.95
N ILE A 691 25.70 7.17 11.77
CA ILE A 691 25.71 5.78 11.29
C ILE A 691 25.51 5.83 9.79
N ILE A 692 26.50 5.34 9.04
CA ILE A 692 26.48 5.33 7.59
C ILE A 692 26.31 3.89 7.11
N VAL A 693 25.33 3.66 6.26
CA VAL A 693 25.12 2.39 5.55
C VAL A 693 25.50 2.60 4.10
N ALA A 694 26.45 1.83 3.60
CA ALA A 694 26.90 1.89 2.23
C ALA A 694 26.97 0.49 1.62
N ALA A 695 26.46 0.31 0.40
CA ALA A 695 26.42 -0.97 -0.30
C ALA A 695 26.69 -0.79 -1.80
N ASN A 696 27.66 -1.53 -2.32
CA ASN A 696 28.06 -1.56 -3.72
C ASN A 696 27.46 -2.79 -4.42
N PHE A 697 26.49 -2.58 -5.29
CA PHE A 697 25.84 -3.64 -6.07
C PHE A 697 26.54 -3.94 -7.41
N SER A 698 27.64 -3.26 -7.73
CA SER A 698 28.41 -3.50 -8.96
C SER A 698 29.47 -4.58 -8.80
N ASN A 699 29.95 -5.07 -9.93
CA ASN A 699 31.08 -6.01 -10.03
C ASN A 699 32.44 -5.32 -10.04
N LYS A 700 32.53 -4.06 -9.63
CA LYS A 700 33.76 -3.24 -9.61
C LYS A 700 33.92 -2.59 -8.24
N ILE A 701 35.14 -2.24 -7.91
CA ILE A 701 35.42 -1.41 -6.74
C ILE A 701 34.82 -0.04 -6.97
N GLN A 702 34.10 0.46 -5.99
CA GLN A 702 33.52 1.81 -5.97
C GLN A 702 34.12 2.62 -4.83
N ASN A 703 34.35 3.90 -5.10
CA ASN A 703 34.94 4.81 -4.12
C ASN A 703 34.00 5.97 -3.83
N ILE A 704 33.79 6.24 -2.56
CA ILE A 704 33.06 7.40 -2.06
C ILE A 704 34.08 8.32 -1.40
N ASN A 705 34.15 9.57 -1.89
CA ASN A 705 35.00 10.60 -1.33
C ASN A 705 34.11 11.74 -0.84
N ASP A 706 33.83 11.78 0.45
CA ASP A 706 32.96 12.80 1.05
C ASP A 706 33.46 13.18 2.45
N LEU A 707 33.50 14.47 2.72
CA LEU A 707 33.90 15.01 4.03
C LEU A 707 32.95 14.60 5.16
N ARG A 708 31.69 14.24 4.84
CA ARG A 708 30.73 13.69 5.82
C ARG A 708 31.16 12.32 6.35
N MET A 709 32.06 11.64 5.66
CA MET A 709 32.78 10.46 6.13
C MET A 709 33.87 10.86 7.14
N GLY A 710 33.50 11.44 8.27
CA GLY A 710 34.44 11.86 9.31
C GLY A 710 35.31 10.72 9.83
N LYS A 711 35.92 10.89 10.99
CA LYS A 711 36.74 9.84 11.61
C LYS A 711 35.87 8.64 12.00
N ILE A 712 36.24 7.45 11.52
CA ILE A 712 35.51 6.23 11.82
C ILE A 712 35.78 5.80 13.25
N ALA A 713 34.68 5.71 14.01
CA ALA A 713 34.69 5.24 15.39
C ALA A 713 34.68 3.71 15.46
N SER A 714 33.85 3.06 14.64
CA SER A 714 33.76 1.60 14.58
C SER A 714 33.10 1.10 13.28
N VAL A 715 33.42 -0.13 12.92
CA VAL A 715 32.68 -0.90 11.92
C VAL A 715 31.66 -1.77 12.65
N LEU A 716 30.39 -1.58 12.34
CA LEU A 716 29.30 -2.32 12.98
C LEU A 716 28.99 -3.61 12.25
N VAL A 717 28.90 -3.57 10.93
CA VAL A 717 28.61 -4.72 10.08
C VAL A 717 29.41 -4.62 8.78
N GLU A 718 29.91 -5.74 8.30
CA GLU A 718 30.43 -5.91 6.94
C GLU A 718 29.72 -7.08 6.25
N ALA A 719 29.41 -6.89 4.98
CA ALA A 719 28.86 -7.91 4.10
C ALA A 719 29.69 -7.96 2.82
N GLY A 720 30.19 -9.14 2.46
CA GLY A 720 31.12 -9.32 1.33
C GLY A 720 32.59 -9.20 1.74
N GLU A 721 33.43 -8.71 0.82
CA GLU A 721 34.84 -8.47 1.07
C GLU A 721 35.07 -7.27 2.00
N HIS A 722 36.20 -7.25 2.68
CA HIS A 722 36.57 -6.17 3.61
C HIS A 722 36.64 -4.81 2.92
N CYS A 723 35.89 -3.84 3.41
CA CYS A 723 35.87 -2.47 2.92
C CYS A 723 37.04 -1.68 3.47
N GLN A 724 37.69 -0.88 2.63
CA GLN A 724 38.75 0.03 3.06
C GLN A 724 38.18 1.40 3.36
N TYR A 725 38.57 1.95 4.49
CA TYR A 725 38.02 3.25 4.95
C TYR A 725 39.10 4.08 5.65
N SER A 726 39.04 5.36 5.41
CA SER A 726 39.83 6.39 6.08
C SER A 726 38.97 7.65 6.20
N GLU A 727 39.47 8.65 6.91
CA GLU A 727 38.77 9.94 7.02
C GLU A 727 38.43 10.51 5.63
N GLY A 728 37.16 10.75 5.38
CA GLY A 728 36.66 11.29 4.12
C GLY A 728 36.62 10.31 2.94
N LYS A 729 36.99 9.03 3.14
CA LYS A 729 37.06 8.07 2.02
C LYS A 729 36.54 6.68 2.43
N LEU A 730 35.77 6.08 1.53
CA LEU A 730 35.33 4.69 1.64
C LEU A 730 35.52 4.00 0.28
N SER A 731 36.21 2.88 0.29
CA SER A 731 36.38 2.00 -0.88
C SER A 731 35.60 0.71 -0.64
N LEU A 732 34.61 0.46 -1.48
CA LEU A 732 33.74 -0.70 -1.43
C LEU A 732 34.15 -1.68 -2.53
N PRO A 733 34.65 -2.87 -2.19
CA PRO A 733 34.87 -3.94 -3.16
C PRO A 733 33.60 -4.30 -3.93
N ALA A 734 33.72 -5.08 -4.98
CA ALA A 734 32.59 -5.60 -5.73
C ALA A 734 31.62 -6.37 -4.81
N LEU A 735 30.32 -6.13 -4.96
CA LEU A 735 29.26 -6.81 -4.20
C LEU A 735 29.56 -6.83 -2.68
N SER A 736 29.97 -5.70 -2.13
CA SER A 736 30.24 -5.56 -0.69
C SER A 736 29.56 -4.34 -0.09
N GLY A 737 29.36 -4.38 1.22
CA GLY A 737 28.70 -3.30 1.96
C GLY A 737 29.15 -3.26 3.41
N VAL A 738 28.92 -2.10 4.03
CA VAL A 738 29.37 -1.81 5.38
C VAL A 738 28.41 -0.90 6.12
N ILE A 739 28.32 -1.08 7.43
CA ILE A 739 27.71 -0.13 8.35
C ILE A 739 28.83 0.44 9.25
N LEU A 740 28.98 1.73 9.21
CA LEU A 740 30.01 2.47 9.93
C LEU A 740 29.39 3.39 10.98
N SER A 741 30.00 3.46 12.16
CA SER A 741 29.79 4.55 13.10
C SER A 741 30.93 5.57 12.92
N VAL A 742 30.57 6.81 12.67
CA VAL A 742 31.51 7.90 12.33
C VAL A 742 31.33 9.04 13.33
N GLU A 743 32.43 9.56 13.85
CA GLU A 743 32.41 10.76 14.70
C GLU A 743 31.97 11.96 13.87
N ARG A 744 31.09 12.78 14.43
CA ARG A 744 30.64 14.01 13.77
C ARG A 744 31.77 15.03 13.85
N ASN A 745 32.16 15.58 12.70
CA ASN A 745 33.12 16.69 12.64
C ASN A 745 32.51 17.99 13.17
#